data_8528f043f02430b6310b7ef3aeb6dbc7
#
_entry.id   8528f043f02430b6310b7ef3aeb6dbc7
#
_cell.length_a   1.000
_cell.length_b   1.000
_cell.length_c   1.000
_cell.angle_alpha   90.00
_cell.angle_beta   90.00
_cell.angle_gamma   90.00
#
_symmetry.space_group_name_H-M   'P 1'
#
loop_
_entity.id
_entity.type
_entity.pdbx_description
1 polymer ?
#
loop_
_entity_poly.entity_id
_entity_poly.type
_entity_poly.pdbx_seq_one_letter_code
_entity_poly.pdbx_strand_id
1 'polypeptide(L)'
;MLKIKIYRSPFMPYTASTPTDPNQPNIRNADHRLLEFTKLTPMMQRYVEVKEQYPHALLLFRVGDFFECFFQDAVTISQELELVCTSKESGKEIGRVPMTGVPHHALDRYTSMLVEKGYAVVVCDQVEDASIAAKEGRQVKREITRILTPGTLTDDGMLKPRQNNFLAAVVIAGEHWGLAYTDISTGEFVTTQADSLEQLTLELLRLQPSEVLVPTNAPDLVTMLRPGEKSEHLPDCLPNSFCYSLRSQVPFTLSEAKQRILQKFKVRSLEGMGCGHLSLAVRAAGGLLQYIEETQKEKAVSLQRLHTYTLTDFLILDYQTRRNLEITQTVRDGVFHGSLLWAIDKTSTAMGGRALRRWVLQPLLNIKGIGARHDTIQELVENNALRQDLQQLLRQIYDIERLTGRAGSGTASARDLVALADSLGKLPTLASIAAQGSSPYLKALQNVPPILEELANTIHAHLVDEPPIHLKEGGLIRPGINALLDEMRHTASADQEWIANLEATERKRTGISNLKVGYNKAFGYYISITKSKVDQVPNDYTRKQTLTNEERYSTEELKEREVRILTAREDLNQLEYDIFAQVRSEVGEHAEVIRNVSRAVAAADILCGLAEVAVYQNYCRPTMTESREIKIIEGCHPVVEKSLPPGFFVPNSAFLGREESLNRPDLIILTGPNASGKSCYLRQVGLIQLMAQMGSFVPAKAASLGICDRIFTRVGAVDDLATGQSTFMVEMNETANILNHATPQSLVLLDEIGRGTATFDGLSIAWSVAEYLASEIRARTIFATHYHELNELASILDNVANYQVTVKELPDQIVFLHQVQPGGADKSYGIEAGRLAGLPPSVIDRARQVMKQIEKHSKIAIGLRKGVKKNGYKESEGQQLDIFED
;
A
#
# COMPACT_ATOMS: atom_id res chain seq x y z
N MET A 1 31.32 7.95 23.99
CA MET A 1 30.56 9.19 24.17
C MET A 1 29.58 9.32 23.02
N LEU A 2 28.42 8.72 23.11
CA LEU A 2 27.35 8.85 22.12
C LEU A 2 26.47 10.03 22.50
N LYS A 3 26.41 11.03 21.62
CA LYS A 3 25.49 12.17 21.77
C LYS A 3 24.07 11.71 21.41
N ILE A 4 23.20 11.58 22.42
CA ILE A 4 21.76 11.39 22.27
C ILE A 4 21.19 12.72 21.75
N LYS A 5 20.68 12.74 20.51
CA LYS A 5 19.85 13.82 19.98
C LYS A 5 18.44 13.67 20.58
N ILE A 6 18.11 14.54 21.51
CA ILE A 6 16.75 14.70 22.02
C ILE A 6 15.90 15.37 20.92
N TYR A 7 14.92 14.63 20.38
CA TYR A 7 13.88 15.18 19.50
C TYR A 7 13.01 16.14 20.31
N ARG A 8 13.06 17.43 19.98
CA ARG A 8 12.14 18.45 20.50
C ARG A 8 10.84 18.45 19.70
N SER A 9 9.72 18.44 20.41
CA SER A 9 8.34 18.67 19.92
C SER A 9 8.25 19.93 19.04
N PRO A 10 7.47 19.92 17.92
CA PRO A 10 7.38 21.05 17.00
C PRO A 10 6.52 22.23 17.46
N PHE A 11 5.98 22.21 18.68
CA PHE A 11 5.16 23.30 19.22
C PHE A 11 5.74 23.90 20.50
N MET A 12 6.83 24.70 20.36
CA MET A 12 7.14 25.75 21.34
C MET A 12 7.19 27.11 20.62
N PRO A 13 6.57 28.17 21.19
CA PRO A 13 6.70 29.50 20.63
C PRO A 13 8.16 29.95 20.74
N TYR A 14 8.76 30.26 19.62
CA TYR A 14 10.10 30.79 19.52
C TYR A 14 10.15 32.15 20.22
N THR A 15 10.81 32.24 21.37
CA THR A 15 11.25 33.53 21.94
C THR A 15 12.36 34.12 21.08
N ALA A 16 12.14 35.33 20.57
CA ALA A 16 13.04 36.03 19.69
C ALA A 16 14.42 36.26 20.35
N SER A 17 15.43 35.54 19.85
CA SER A 17 16.83 35.94 19.98
C SER A 17 17.20 36.84 18.78
N THR A 18 17.90 37.93 19.06
CA THR A 18 18.38 38.90 18.08
C THR A 18 19.12 38.24 16.91
N PRO A 19 18.86 38.62 15.64
CA PRO A 19 19.51 38.03 14.48
C PRO A 19 20.95 38.55 14.36
N THR A 20 21.91 37.64 14.32
CA THR A 20 23.35 37.93 14.13
C THR A 20 23.86 37.57 12.74
N ASP A 21 23.01 37.07 11.82
CA ASP A 21 23.40 36.75 10.45
C ASP A 21 22.50 37.45 9.44
N PRO A 22 23.05 38.40 8.62
CA PRO A 22 22.29 39.16 7.63
C PRO A 22 21.73 38.31 6.48
N ASN A 23 22.10 37.01 6.36
CA ASN A 23 21.61 36.08 5.34
C ASN A 23 20.50 35.13 5.83
N GLN A 24 20.15 35.15 7.12
CA GLN A 24 19.00 34.34 7.58
C GLN A 24 17.68 35.06 7.25
N PRO A 25 16.68 34.36 6.70
CA PRO A 25 15.39 34.96 6.41
C PRO A 25 14.73 35.43 7.72
N ASN A 26 14.16 36.65 7.67
CA ASN A 26 13.48 37.22 8.83
C ASN A 26 12.25 36.39 9.16
N ILE A 27 12.32 35.59 10.22
CA ILE A 27 11.27 34.64 10.65
C ILE A 27 9.93 35.35 10.93
N ARG A 28 9.93 36.63 11.21
CA ARG A 28 8.73 37.44 11.44
C ARG A 28 7.82 37.54 10.20
N ASN A 29 8.35 37.35 9.00
CA ASN A 29 7.63 37.43 7.74
C ASN A 29 7.26 36.01 7.19
N ALA A 30 7.38 34.98 8.00
CA ALA A 30 7.06 33.61 7.57
C ALA A 30 5.54 33.32 7.53
N ASP A 31 4.74 33.97 8.35
CA ASP A 31 3.28 33.81 8.36
C ASP A 31 2.60 34.89 7.51
N HIS A 32 2.08 34.50 6.33
CA HIS A 32 1.39 35.40 5.40
C HIS A 32 0.13 36.04 6.00
N ARG A 33 -0.52 35.42 6.99
CA ARG A 33 -1.74 35.90 7.66
C ARG A 33 -1.48 37.15 8.53
N LEU A 34 -0.22 37.37 8.89
CA LEU A 34 0.20 38.54 9.67
C LEU A 34 0.60 39.73 8.78
N LEU A 35 0.55 39.56 7.46
CA LEU A 35 0.99 40.56 6.50
C LEU A 35 -0.21 41.26 5.83
N GLU A 36 -0.05 42.52 5.52
CA GLU A 36 -1.10 43.29 4.85
C GLU A 36 -1.12 42.94 3.35
N PHE A 37 -2.18 42.28 2.92
CA PHE A 37 -2.35 41.71 1.56
C PHE A 37 -2.08 42.74 0.44
N THR A 38 -2.58 43.97 0.61
CA THR A 38 -2.45 45.07 -0.37
C THR A 38 -1.02 45.57 -0.57
N LYS A 39 -0.10 45.30 0.37
CA LYS A 39 1.32 45.67 0.30
C LYS A 39 2.19 44.60 -0.36
N LEU A 40 1.63 43.41 -0.62
CA LEU A 40 2.31 42.33 -1.32
C LEU A 40 2.43 42.65 -2.81
N THR A 41 3.49 42.13 -3.45
CA THR A 41 3.57 42.17 -4.93
C THR A 41 2.44 41.38 -5.56
N PRO A 42 1.99 41.74 -6.78
CA PRO A 42 0.86 41.07 -7.43
C PRO A 42 1.03 39.52 -7.56
N MET A 43 2.26 39.04 -7.73
CA MET A 43 2.58 37.62 -7.75
C MET A 43 2.37 36.98 -6.36
N MET A 44 2.79 37.65 -5.29
CA MET A 44 2.61 37.16 -3.91
C MET A 44 1.15 37.23 -3.48
N GLN A 45 0.38 38.26 -3.94
CA GLN A 45 -1.06 38.31 -3.74
C GLN A 45 -1.73 37.05 -4.34
N ARG A 46 -1.37 36.69 -5.58
CA ARG A 46 -1.89 35.49 -6.23
C ARG A 46 -1.49 34.21 -5.48
N TYR A 47 -0.26 34.15 -4.96
CA TYR A 47 0.17 33.01 -4.12
C TYR A 47 -0.70 32.88 -2.86
N VAL A 48 -0.93 33.97 -2.16
CA VAL A 48 -1.73 33.98 -0.92
C VAL A 48 -3.18 33.63 -1.22
N GLU A 49 -3.79 34.17 -2.30
CA GLU A 49 -5.15 33.79 -2.73
C GLU A 49 -5.33 32.29 -2.93
N VAL A 50 -4.34 31.63 -3.55
CA VAL A 50 -4.37 30.17 -3.75
C VAL A 50 -4.13 29.46 -2.40
N LYS A 51 -3.22 29.97 -1.56
CA LYS A 51 -2.93 29.41 -0.26
C LYS A 51 -4.12 29.45 0.69
N GLU A 52 -4.91 30.51 0.67
CA GLU A 52 -6.13 30.66 1.48
C GLU A 52 -7.23 29.66 1.07
N GLN A 53 -7.26 29.24 -0.19
CA GLN A 53 -8.18 28.17 -0.64
C GLN A 53 -7.74 26.78 -0.13
N TYR A 54 -6.43 26.57 0.11
CA TYR A 54 -5.85 25.29 0.56
C TYR A 54 -4.86 25.50 1.73
N PRO A 55 -5.35 25.99 2.88
CA PRO A 55 -4.49 26.40 3.99
C PRO A 55 -3.67 25.23 4.58
N HIS A 56 -4.18 24.00 4.49
CA HIS A 56 -3.57 22.78 5.00
C HIS A 56 -2.55 22.14 4.05
N ALA A 57 -2.51 22.57 2.77
CA ALA A 57 -1.63 21.98 1.77
C ALA A 57 -0.38 22.83 1.53
N LEU A 58 0.73 22.20 1.18
CA LEU A 58 1.94 22.88 0.73
C LEU A 58 1.78 23.34 -0.73
N LEU A 59 2.01 24.63 -1.00
CA LEU A 59 1.79 25.21 -2.32
C LEU A 59 3.10 25.30 -3.10
N LEU A 60 3.17 24.63 -4.24
CA LEU A 60 4.21 24.70 -5.25
C LEU A 60 3.74 25.59 -6.40
N PHE A 61 4.34 26.77 -6.55
CA PHE A 61 3.89 27.83 -7.44
C PHE A 61 4.90 28.07 -8.57
N ARG A 62 4.52 27.90 -9.82
CA ARG A 62 5.41 27.99 -10.98
C ARG A 62 5.91 29.42 -11.19
N VAL A 63 7.23 29.59 -11.22
CA VAL A 63 7.91 30.84 -11.54
C VAL A 63 9.09 30.53 -12.48
N GLY A 64 8.87 30.72 -13.78
CA GLY A 64 9.88 30.34 -14.79
C GLY A 64 10.17 28.85 -14.81
N ASP A 65 11.43 28.46 -14.62
CA ASP A 65 11.87 27.05 -14.64
C ASP A 65 11.80 26.36 -13.28
N PHE A 66 11.26 27.05 -12.25
CA PHE A 66 11.13 26.52 -10.90
C PHE A 66 9.68 26.49 -10.43
N PHE A 67 9.37 25.57 -9.53
CA PHE A 67 8.25 25.68 -8.62
C PHE A 67 8.75 26.24 -7.31
N GLU A 68 8.38 27.48 -7.01
CA GLU A 68 8.78 28.20 -5.80
C GLU A 68 7.70 28.11 -4.72
N CYS A 69 8.12 28.10 -3.48
CA CYS A 69 7.26 28.13 -2.30
C CYS A 69 7.67 29.32 -1.44
N PHE A 70 6.71 29.93 -0.75
CA PHE A 70 6.93 31.11 0.05
C PHE A 70 6.40 30.95 1.46
N PHE A 71 6.79 31.87 2.35
CA PHE A 71 6.31 31.95 3.72
C PHE A 71 6.55 30.65 4.51
N GLN A 72 5.55 30.20 5.26
CA GLN A 72 5.65 29.00 6.09
C GLN A 72 5.88 27.73 5.26
N ASP A 73 5.29 27.66 4.05
CA ASP A 73 5.50 26.51 3.16
C ASP A 73 6.98 26.38 2.76
N ALA A 74 7.66 27.50 2.52
CA ALA A 74 9.10 27.47 2.22
C ALA A 74 9.94 26.94 3.38
N VAL A 75 9.62 27.33 4.61
CA VAL A 75 10.29 26.83 5.81
C VAL A 75 10.09 25.33 5.97
N THR A 76 8.83 24.89 5.86
CA THR A 76 8.46 23.46 5.99
C THR A 76 9.14 22.62 4.91
N ILE A 77 9.01 23.00 3.63
CA ILE A 77 9.59 22.25 2.51
C ILE A 77 11.12 22.19 2.59
N SER A 78 11.77 23.28 2.99
CA SER A 78 13.23 23.29 3.13
C SER A 78 13.72 22.34 4.24
N GLN A 79 12.99 22.25 5.35
CA GLN A 79 13.30 21.35 6.45
C GLN A 79 13.03 19.87 6.07
N GLU A 80 11.90 19.60 5.45
CA GLU A 80 11.49 18.23 5.11
C GLU A 80 12.31 17.62 3.97
N LEU A 81 12.76 18.43 3.02
CA LEU A 81 13.52 17.97 1.85
C LEU A 81 15.01 18.30 1.91
N GLU A 82 15.46 18.88 3.04
CA GLU A 82 16.87 19.35 3.23
C GLU A 82 17.32 20.33 2.13
N LEU A 83 16.39 21.20 1.67
CA LEU A 83 16.68 22.22 0.67
C LEU A 83 17.13 23.52 1.31
N VAL A 84 17.86 24.33 0.53
CA VAL A 84 18.29 25.66 0.98
C VAL A 84 17.06 26.58 1.06
N CYS A 85 16.81 27.13 2.24
CA CYS A 85 15.84 28.21 2.42
C CYS A 85 16.53 29.55 2.15
N THR A 86 16.08 30.23 1.10
CA THR A 86 16.52 31.57 0.72
C THR A 86 15.45 32.62 1.04
N SER A 87 15.53 33.81 0.47
CA SER A 87 14.50 34.84 0.63
C SER A 87 14.26 35.59 -0.66
N LYS A 88 13.00 36.02 -0.90
CA LYS A 88 12.56 36.79 -2.06
C LYS A 88 11.90 38.10 -1.61
N GLU A 89 12.09 39.19 -2.35
CA GLU A 89 11.45 40.47 -2.06
C GLU A 89 9.96 40.40 -2.37
N SER A 90 9.12 40.78 -1.41
CA SER A 90 7.67 40.62 -1.46
C SER A 90 6.87 41.93 -1.54
N GLY A 91 7.57 43.09 -1.47
CA GLY A 91 7.03 44.44 -1.49
C GLY A 91 7.91 45.39 -0.70
N LYS A 92 7.93 46.68 -1.07
CA LYS A 92 8.82 47.69 -0.46
C LYS A 92 8.63 47.84 1.06
N GLU A 93 7.39 47.64 1.56
CA GLU A 93 7.07 47.79 2.99
C GLU A 93 7.18 46.48 3.76
N ILE A 94 7.01 45.31 3.08
CA ILE A 94 7.07 43.98 3.70
C ILE A 94 8.51 43.44 3.73
N GLY A 95 9.33 43.80 2.71
CA GLY A 95 10.70 43.33 2.59
C GLY A 95 10.81 41.90 2.08
N ARG A 96 11.75 41.14 2.59
CA ARG A 96 12.06 39.77 2.13
C ARG A 96 11.31 38.74 2.93
N VAL A 97 10.74 37.75 2.23
CA VAL A 97 10.03 36.58 2.80
C VAL A 97 10.81 35.31 2.52
N PRO A 98 10.68 34.25 3.38
CA PRO A 98 11.28 32.96 3.12
C PRO A 98 10.85 32.39 1.78
N MET A 99 11.79 31.78 1.06
CA MET A 99 11.57 31.16 -0.24
C MET A 99 12.46 29.92 -0.39
N THR A 100 11.88 28.85 -0.91
CA THR A 100 12.61 27.72 -1.46
C THR A 100 11.95 27.29 -2.78
N GLY A 101 12.57 26.40 -3.54
CA GLY A 101 11.97 25.96 -4.79
C GLY A 101 12.68 24.74 -5.35
N VAL A 102 11.97 24.05 -6.23
CA VAL A 102 12.42 22.86 -6.94
C VAL A 102 12.39 23.07 -8.45
N PRO A 103 13.35 22.54 -9.22
CA PRO A 103 13.31 22.61 -10.68
C PRO A 103 12.06 21.94 -11.23
N HIS A 104 11.46 22.49 -12.30
CA HIS A 104 10.20 21.95 -12.84
C HIS A 104 10.31 20.51 -13.30
N HIS A 105 11.43 20.10 -13.87
CA HIS A 105 11.67 18.72 -14.32
C HIS A 105 11.81 17.70 -13.16
N ALA A 106 12.02 18.18 -11.94
CA ALA A 106 12.14 17.35 -10.74
C ALA A 106 10.90 17.40 -9.83
N LEU A 107 9.81 18.06 -10.28
CA LEU A 107 8.58 18.25 -9.52
C LEU A 107 8.04 16.94 -8.95
N ASP A 108 7.88 15.93 -9.79
CA ASP A 108 7.25 14.65 -9.39
C ASP A 108 8.05 13.93 -8.30
N ARG A 109 9.39 14.00 -8.35
CA ARG A 109 10.25 13.45 -7.31
C ARG A 109 10.03 14.12 -5.96
N TYR A 110 10.04 15.44 -5.94
CA TYR A 110 9.92 16.18 -4.68
C TYR A 110 8.50 16.17 -4.12
N THR A 111 7.48 16.19 -4.98
CA THR A 111 6.09 16.01 -4.55
C THR A 111 5.85 14.61 -3.96
N SER A 112 6.42 13.54 -4.55
CA SER A 112 6.36 12.19 -4.00
C SER A 112 6.93 12.15 -2.57
N MET A 113 8.11 12.73 -2.36
CA MET A 113 8.75 12.76 -1.03
C MET A 113 7.91 13.48 0.03
N LEU A 114 7.24 14.58 -0.34
CA LEU A 114 6.36 15.31 0.58
C LEU A 114 5.09 14.52 0.90
N VAL A 115 4.47 13.94 -0.12
CA VAL A 115 3.25 13.14 0.04
C VAL A 115 3.52 11.86 0.84
N GLU A 116 4.66 11.20 0.65
CA GLU A 116 5.08 10.04 1.47
C GLU A 116 5.24 10.39 2.96
N LYS A 117 5.59 11.65 3.26
CA LYS A 117 5.65 12.18 4.64
C LYS A 117 4.29 12.64 5.17
N GLY A 118 3.20 12.45 4.42
CA GLY A 118 1.84 12.76 4.82
C GLY A 118 1.38 14.19 4.55
N TYR A 119 2.09 14.96 3.71
CA TYR A 119 1.65 16.31 3.32
C TYR A 119 0.72 16.27 2.11
N ALA A 120 -0.32 17.12 2.11
CA ALA A 120 -1.02 17.49 0.90
C ALA A 120 -0.22 18.54 0.12
N VAL A 121 -0.14 18.41 -1.19
CA VAL A 121 0.60 19.32 -2.08
C VAL A 121 -0.32 19.84 -3.17
N VAL A 122 -0.38 21.17 -3.32
CA VAL A 122 -1.07 21.86 -4.41
C VAL A 122 -0.06 22.40 -5.40
N VAL A 123 -0.21 22.02 -6.65
CA VAL A 123 0.63 22.48 -7.75
C VAL A 123 -0.14 23.52 -8.56
N CYS A 124 0.40 24.75 -8.59
CA CYS A 124 -0.10 25.87 -9.38
C CYS A 124 0.86 26.15 -10.52
N ASP A 125 0.46 25.81 -11.74
CA ASP A 125 1.30 25.94 -12.94
C ASP A 125 0.85 27.07 -13.87
N GLN A 126 1.73 27.46 -14.79
CA GLN A 126 1.44 28.42 -15.84
C GLN A 126 0.63 27.72 -16.95
N VAL A 127 -0.55 28.26 -17.28
CA VAL A 127 -1.46 27.70 -18.28
C VAL A 127 -1.41 28.42 -19.60
N GLU A 128 -0.49 29.40 -19.74
CA GLU A 128 -0.27 30.14 -20.98
C GLU A 128 1.22 30.43 -21.21
N ASP A 129 1.59 30.76 -22.43
CA ASP A 129 2.97 31.17 -22.77
C ASP A 129 3.26 32.58 -22.21
N ALA A 130 4.42 32.72 -21.56
CA ALA A 130 4.85 33.98 -20.98
C ALA A 130 4.98 35.11 -22.01
N SER A 131 5.24 34.80 -23.29
CA SER A 131 5.36 35.75 -24.38
C SER A 131 4.02 36.44 -24.72
N ILE A 132 2.90 35.72 -24.54
CA ILE A 132 1.54 36.25 -24.78
C ILE A 132 1.20 37.27 -23.68
N ALA A 133 1.37 36.90 -22.43
CA ALA A 133 1.11 37.77 -21.29
C ALA A 133 2.00 39.04 -21.33
N ALA A 134 3.27 38.92 -21.74
CA ALA A 134 4.19 40.02 -21.90
C ALA A 134 3.74 41.01 -22.98
N LYS A 135 3.21 40.53 -24.13
CA LYS A 135 2.66 41.40 -25.19
C LYS A 135 1.43 42.17 -24.75
N GLU A 136 0.63 41.58 -23.85
CA GLU A 136 -0.60 42.18 -23.31
C GLU A 136 -0.35 43.01 -22.06
N GLY A 137 0.91 43.06 -21.55
CA GLY A 137 1.27 43.82 -20.37
C GLY A 137 0.64 43.34 -19.05
N ARG A 138 0.23 42.05 -19.00
CA ARG A 138 -0.38 41.41 -17.82
C ARG A 138 0.49 40.29 -17.27
N GLN A 139 0.16 39.81 -16.08
CA GLN A 139 0.82 38.64 -15.52
C GLN A 139 0.42 37.35 -16.23
N VAL A 140 1.35 36.40 -16.30
CA VAL A 140 1.11 35.04 -16.80
C VAL A 140 0.02 34.38 -15.96
N LYS A 141 -1.01 33.84 -16.64
CA LYS A 141 -2.12 33.11 -16.00
C LYS A 141 -1.62 31.83 -15.36
N ARG A 142 -1.95 31.65 -14.09
CA ARG A 142 -1.61 30.46 -13.31
C ARG A 142 -2.86 29.86 -12.71
N GLU A 143 -2.97 28.54 -12.83
CA GLU A 143 -4.11 27.79 -12.31
C GLU A 143 -3.61 26.58 -11.52
N ILE A 144 -4.48 26.06 -10.63
CA ILE A 144 -4.19 24.83 -9.90
C ILE A 144 -4.37 23.67 -10.86
N THR A 145 -3.29 23.00 -11.20
CA THR A 145 -3.28 21.87 -12.13
C THR A 145 -3.35 20.52 -11.43
N ARG A 146 -2.86 20.42 -10.19
CA ARG A 146 -2.82 19.17 -9.43
C ARG A 146 -3.01 19.42 -7.94
N ILE A 147 -3.81 18.55 -7.30
CA ILE A 147 -3.91 18.45 -5.84
C ILE A 147 -3.53 17.01 -5.50
N LEU A 148 -2.41 16.84 -4.79
CA LEU A 148 -1.85 15.54 -4.44
C LEU A 148 -1.97 15.34 -2.93
N THR A 149 -2.61 14.26 -2.51
CA THR A 149 -2.67 13.83 -1.11
C THR A 149 -2.23 12.36 -1.02
N PRO A 150 -1.88 11.84 0.16
CA PRO A 150 -1.42 10.46 0.28
C PRO A 150 -2.35 9.42 -0.33
N GLY A 151 -3.67 9.63 -0.22
CA GLY A 151 -4.70 8.71 -0.73
C GLY A 151 -5.12 8.93 -2.18
N THR A 152 -4.72 10.05 -2.81
CA THR A 152 -5.22 10.43 -4.15
C THR A 152 -4.20 10.30 -5.27
N LEU A 153 -3.11 9.59 -5.04
CA LEU A 153 -2.05 9.36 -6.03
C LEU A 153 -2.52 8.45 -7.17
N THR A 154 -2.19 8.82 -8.41
CA THR A 154 -2.49 8.06 -9.64
C THR A 154 -1.25 7.79 -10.50
N ASP A 155 -0.16 8.54 -10.29
CA ASP A 155 1.06 8.44 -11.08
C ASP A 155 1.89 7.22 -10.66
N ASP A 156 2.25 6.34 -11.61
CA ASP A 156 3.00 5.10 -11.34
C ASP A 156 4.36 5.34 -10.66
N GLY A 157 5.01 6.46 -10.94
CA GLY A 157 6.28 6.83 -10.31
C GLY A 157 6.17 7.11 -8.80
N MET A 158 4.95 7.34 -8.31
CA MET A 158 4.65 7.60 -6.90
C MET A 158 3.99 6.40 -6.20
N LEU A 159 3.61 5.37 -6.94
CA LEU A 159 2.89 4.20 -6.42
C LEU A 159 3.79 2.98 -6.32
N LYS A 160 3.61 2.19 -5.26
CA LYS A 160 4.25 0.88 -5.14
C LYS A 160 3.52 -0.15 -6.03
N PRO A 161 4.18 -0.84 -6.96
CA PRO A 161 3.49 -1.70 -7.93
C PRO A 161 2.68 -2.84 -7.29
N ARG A 162 3.22 -3.50 -6.26
CA ARG A 162 2.62 -4.66 -5.58
C ARG A 162 1.80 -4.30 -4.32
N GLN A 163 1.46 -3.01 -4.13
CA GLN A 163 0.64 -2.53 -3.02
C GLN A 163 -0.47 -1.62 -3.53
N ASN A 164 -1.64 -1.70 -2.91
CA ASN A 164 -2.72 -0.76 -3.14
C ASN A 164 -2.43 0.58 -2.41
N ASN A 165 -2.96 1.67 -2.96
CA ASN A 165 -2.94 2.99 -2.33
C ASN A 165 -4.36 3.35 -1.90
N PHE A 166 -4.77 2.88 -0.72
CA PHE A 166 -6.13 3.07 -0.27
C PHE A 166 -6.37 4.47 0.31
N LEU A 167 -7.41 5.12 -0.19
CA LEU A 167 -8.08 6.26 0.41
C LEU A 167 -9.34 5.74 1.10
N ALA A 168 -9.50 6.02 2.39
CA ALA A 168 -10.64 5.55 3.18
C ALA A 168 -11.49 6.71 3.71
N ALA A 169 -12.75 6.47 4.02
CA ALA A 169 -13.61 7.38 4.76
C ALA A 169 -14.36 6.62 5.86
N VAL A 170 -14.43 7.20 7.05
CA VAL A 170 -15.05 6.60 8.22
C VAL A 170 -16.14 7.51 8.76
N VAL A 171 -17.32 6.96 9.04
CA VAL A 171 -18.41 7.65 9.72
C VAL A 171 -18.76 6.85 10.99
N ILE A 172 -18.73 7.50 12.15
CA ILE A 172 -18.99 6.88 13.45
C ILE A 172 -20.28 7.46 14.04
N ALA A 173 -21.11 6.61 14.62
CA ALA A 173 -22.33 6.99 15.33
C ALA A 173 -22.52 6.10 16.57
N GLY A 174 -22.04 6.52 17.73
CA GLY A 174 -21.95 5.69 18.94
C GLY A 174 -20.98 4.54 18.73
N GLU A 175 -21.42 3.30 18.97
CA GLU A 175 -20.64 2.07 18.71
C GLU A 175 -20.68 1.62 17.25
N HIS A 176 -21.64 2.14 16.46
CA HIS A 176 -21.79 1.79 15.06
C HIS A 176 -20.87 2.61 14.15
N TRP A 177 -20.38 2.00 13.11
CA TRP A 177 -19.52 2.67 12.13
C TRP A 177 -19.76 2.20 10.70
N GLY A 178 -19.50 3.08 9.74
CA GLY A 178 -19.45 2.78 8.32
C GLY A 178 -18.08 3.16 7.75
N LEU A 179 -17.52 2.30 6.94
CA LEU A 179 -16.25 2.48 6.24
C LEU A 179 -16.47 2.35 4.75
N ALA A 180 -15.91 3.28 3.98
CA ALA A 180 -15.74 3.13 2.54
C ALA A 180 -14.26 3.35 2.19
N TYR A 181 -13.75 2.61 1.21
CA TYR A 181 -12.40 2.81 0.73
C TYR A 181 -12.30 2.60 -0.78
N THR A 182 -11.28 3.20 -1.37
CA THR A 182 -10.98 3.11 -2.79
C THR A 182 -9.48 3.12 -3.03
N ASP A 183 -9.05 2.46 -4.09
CA ASP A 183 -7.77 2.71 -4.73
C ASP A 183 -8.04 3.38 -6.09
N ILE A 184 -7.76 4.68 -6.17
CA ILE A 184 -8.05 5.49 -7.37
C ILE A 184 -7.30 4.95 -8.59
N SER A 185 -6.10 4.39 -8.40
CA SER A 185 -5.26 3.88 -9.48
C SER A 185 -5.85 2.64 -10.16
N THR A 186 -6.57 1.79 -9.40
CA THR A 186 -7.23 0.57 -9.92
C THR A 186 -8.74 0.77 -10.13
N GLY A 187 -9.30 1.79 -9.49
CA GLY A 187 -10.74 2.08 -9.49
C GLY A 187 -11.56 1.22 -8.55
N GLU A 188 -10.93 0.42 -7.67
CA GLU A 188 -11.65 -0.36 -6.65
C GLU A 188 -12.41 0.56 -5.71
N PHE A 189 -13.69 0.26 -5.43
CA PHE A 189 -14.52 1.03 -4.54
C PHE A 189 -15.43 0.11 -3.70
N VAL A 190 -15.19 0.11 -2.38
CA VAL A 190 -15.76 -0.89 -1.47
C VAL A 190 -16.27 -0.22 -0.20
N THR A 191 -17.33 -0.79 0.39
CA THR A 191 -17.89 -0.31 1.66
C THR A 191 -18.33 -1.45 2.58
N THR A 192 -18.35 -1.16 3.88
CA THR A 192 -18.88 -2.05 4.93
C THR A 192 -19.42 -1.25 6.11
N GLN A 193 -20.20 -1.89 6.97
CA GLN A 193 -20.72 -1.33 8.22
C GLN A 193 -20.77 -2.42 9.28
N ALA A 194 -20.45 -2.06 10.54
CA ALA A 194 -20.56 -2.95 11.68
C ALA A 194 -20.78 -2.16 12.98
N ASP A 195 -20.90 -2.87 14.11
CA ASP A 195 -21.42 -2.36 15.39
C ASP A 195 -20.38 -2.32 16.51
N SER A 196 -19.08 -2.52 16.21
CA SER A 196 -17.99 -2.50 17.22
C SER A 196 -16.85 -1.61 16.76
N LEU A 197 -16.50 -0.59 17.53
CA LEU A 197 -15.36 0.31 17.24
C LEU A 197 -14.02 -0.43 17.20
N GLU A 198 -13.89 -1.54 17.94
CA GLU A 198 -12.72 -2.40 17.86
C GLU A 198 -12.57 -3.00 16.45
N GLN A 199 -13.67 -3.48 15.85
CA GLN A 199 -13.66 -4.01 14.49
C GLN A 199 -13.26 -2.93 13.46
N LEU A 200 -13.66 -1.66 13.67
CA LEU A 200 -13.20 -0.55 12.85
C LEU A 200 -11.68 -0.40 12.91
N THR A 201 -11.13 -0.41 14.11
CA THR A 201 -9.68 -0.31 14.33
C THR A 201 -8.94 -1.47 13.65
N LEU A 202 -9.42 -2.70 13.82
CA LEU A 202 -8.85 -3.89 13.17
C LEU A 202 -8.90 -3.78 11.65
N GLU A 203 -9.99 -3.26 11.10
CA GLU A 203 -10.17 -3.13 9.64
C GLU A 203 -9.28 -2.03 9.05
N LEU A 204 -9.15 -0.87 9.69
CA LEU A 204 -8.20 0.17 9.29
C LEU A 204 -6.76 -0.34 9.33
N LEU A 205 -6.38 -1.04 10.40
CA LEU A 205 -5.05 -1.65 10.52
C LEU A 205 -4.82 -2.79 9.50
N ARG A 206 -5.88 -3.44 8.99
CA ARG A 206 -5.79 -4.42 7.90
C ARG A 206 -5.58 -3.75 6.56
N LEU A 207 -6.36 -2.71 6.26
CA LEU A 207 -6.32 -1.97 5.00
C LEU A 207 -5.03 -1.15 4.87
N GLN A 208 -4.51 -0.62 5.99
CA GLN A 208 -3.39 0.31 6.01
C GLN A 208 -3.59 1.45 5.00
N PRO A 209 -4.68 2.23 5.10
CA PRO A 209 -4.96 3.30 4.17
C PRO A 209 -3.88 4.38 4.25
N SER A 210 -3.54 4.96 3.09
CA SER A 210 -2.60 6.09 3.02
C SER A 210 -3.21 7.37 3.56
N GLU A 211 -4.55 7.46 3.51
CA GLU A 211 -5.32 8.61 4.01
C GLU A 211 -6.72 8.17 4.46
N VAL A 212 -7.20 8.73 5.57
CA VAL A 212 -8.54 8.47 6.13
C VAL A 212 -9.31 9.78 6.28
N LEU A 213 -10.47 9.87 5.65
CA LEU A 213 -11.39 11.00 5.80
C LEU A 213 -12.28 10.79 7.02
N VAL A 214 -12.40 11.82 7.86
CA VAL A 214 -13.25 11.81 9.04
C VAL A 214 -14.14 13.06 9.06
N PRO A 215 -15.49 12.92 9.06
CA PRO A 215 -16.38 14.06 9.20
C PRO A 215 -16.34 14.62 10.62
N THR A 216 -16.32 15.94 10.75
CA THR A 216 -16.32 16.64 12.03
C THR A 216 -17.54 17.58 12.13
N ASN A 217 -17.95 17.87 13.35
CA ASN A 217 -19.04 18.84 13.60
C ASN A 217 -18.60 20.30 13.45
N ALA A 218 -17.31 20.57 13.22
CA ALA A 218 -16.80 21.91 12.96
C ALA A 218 -17.00 22.26 11.48
N PRO A 219 -17.91 23.18 11.12
CA PRO A 219 -18.38 23.37 9.74
C PRO A 219 -17.28 23.85 8.78
N ASP A 220 -16.31 24.62 9.26
CA ASP A 220 -15.25 25.20 8.43
C ASP A 220 -13.90 24.50 8.61
N LEU A 221 -13.86 23.39 9.36
CA LEU A 221 -12.61 22.67 9.60
C LEU A 221 -12.25 21.81 8.40
N VAL A 222 -11.19 22.21 7.71
CA VAL A 222 -10.51 21.41 6.69
C VAL A 222 -9.05 21.37 7.09
N THR A 223 -8.61 20.24 7.63
CA THR A 223 -7.21 20.05 8.04
C THR A 223 -6.75 18.64 7.76
N MET A 224 -5.45 18.47 7.60
CA MET A 224 -4.81 17.18 7.44
C MET A 224 -3.86 16.94 8.59
N LEU A 225 -4.01 15.81 9.26
CA LEU A 225 -3.14 15.34 10.32
C LEU A 225 -2.20 14.27 9.78
N ARG A 226 -0.92 14.43 10.03
CA ARG A 226 0.09 13.42 9.68
C ARG A 226 0.13 12.30 10.73
N PRO A 227 0.75 11.15 10.41
CA PRO A 227 0.93 10.08 11.39
C PRO A 227 1.58 10.61 12.69
N GLY A 228 0.95 10.29 13.84
CA GLY A 228 1.39 10.73 15.16
C GLY A 228 0.86 12.10 15.62
N GLU A 229 0.26 12.90 14.75
CA GLU A 229 -0.40 14.15 15.12
C GLU A 229 -1.78 13.87 15.76
N LYS A 230 -2.14 14.69 16.74
CA LYS A 230 -3.42 14.59 17.47
C LYS A 230 -4.27 15.83 17.23
N SER A 231 -5.59 15.64 17.28
CA SER A 231 -6.57 16.72 17.27
C SER A 231 -7.75 16.36 18.19
N GLU A 232 -8.32 17.34 18.86
CA GLU A 232 -9.55 17.16 19.64
C GLU A 232 -10.77 16.77 18.81
N HIS A 233 -10.68 16.94 17.49
CA HIS A 233 -11.74 16.59 16.54
C HIS A 233 -11.57 15.15 15.98
N LEU A 234 -10.47 14.47 16.30
CA LEU A 234 -10.25 13.08 15.89
C LEU A 234 -10.75 12.13 16.98
N PRO A 235 -11.68 11.19 16.67
CA PRO A 235 -12.14 10.19 17.64
C PRO A 235 -10.99 9.35 18.23
N ASP A 236 -10.99 9.16 19.55
CA ASP A 236 -9.94 8.44 20.28
C ASP A 236 -9.79 6.97 19.86
N CYS A 237 -10.85 6.37 19.31
CA CYS A 237 -10.83 4.99 18.81
C CYS A 237 -10.02 4.80 17.53
N LEU A 238 -9.61 5.88 16.85
CA LEU A 238 -8.87 5.81 15.60
C LEU A 238 -7.35 5.74 15.85
N PRO A 239 -6.61 4.81 15.20
CA PRO A 239 -5.17 4.66 15.35
C PRO A 239 -4.39 5.90 14.89
N ASN A 240 -3.44 6.39 15.69
CA ASN A 240 -2.61 7.55 15.34
C ASN A 240 -1.57 7.30 14.23
N SER A 241 -1.55 6.12 13.64
CA SER A 241 -0.56 5.71 12.64
C SER A 241 -0.88 6.11 11.20
N PHE A 242 -2.04 6.70 10.96
CA PHE A 242 -2.50 7.10 9.61
C PHE A 242 -2.52 8.60 9.42
N CYS A 243 -2.55 9.04 8.14
CA CYS A 243 -2.90 10.41 7.79
C CYS A 243 -4.43 10.57 7.89
N TYR A 244 -4.90 11.61 8.57
CA TYR A 244 -6.33 11.91 8.69
C TYR A 244 -6.66 13.24 8.04
N SER A 245 -7.65 13.23 7.14
CA SER A 245 -8.25 14.45 6.57
C SER A 245 -9.57 14.72 7.27
N LEU A 246 -9.58 15.74 8.15
CA LEU A 246 -10.78 16.20 8.85
C LEU A 246 -11.61 17.08 7.92
N ARG A 247 -12.91 16.77 7.78
CA ARG A 247 -13.81 17.38 6.81
C ARG A 247 -15.12 17.81 7.42
N SER A 248 -15.78 18.79 6.78
CA SER A 248 -17.14 19.16 7.09
C SER A 248 -18.10 17.97 7.01
N GLN A 249 -19.13 17.93 7.85
CA GLN A 249 -20.10 16.85 7.92
C GLN A 249 -21.09 16.83 6.74
N VAL A 250 -21.28 17.95 6.04
CA VAL A 250 -22.30 18.10 4.99
C VAL A 250 -22.21 17.01 3.91
N PRO A 251 -21.05 16.71 3.31
CA PRO A 251 -20.92 15.67 2.31
C PRO A 251 -21.24 14.25 2.81
N PHE A 252 -21.17 14.06 4.12
CA PHE A 252 -21.42 12.79 4.79
C PHE A 252 -22.84 12.67 5.32
N THR A 253 -23.75 13.56 4.97
CA THR A 253 -25.20 13.40 5.28
C THR A 253 -25.79 12.33 4.38
N LEU A 254 -26.79 11.58 4.91
CA LEU A 254 -27.36 10.44 4.17
C LEU A 254 -28.00 10.86 2.84
N SER A 255 -28.67 12.02 2.80
CA SER A 255 -29.33 12.55 1.60
C SER A 255 -28.32 12.86 0.49
N GLU A 256 -27.30 13.67 0.81
CA GLU A 256 -26.24 14.08 -0.12
C GLU A 256 -25.44 12.87 -0.62
N ALA A 257 -24.99 12.03 0.33
CA ALA A 257 -24.22 10.83 0.04
C ALA A 257 -24.98 9.88 -0.91
N LYS A 258 -26.26 9.58 -0.60
CA LYS A 258 -27.11 8.73 -1.43
C LYS A 258 -27.29 9.31 -2.84
N GLN A 259 -27.63 10.58 -2.92
CA GLN A 259 -27.82 11.25 -4.21
C GLN A 259 -26.56 11.19 -5.08
N ARG A 260 -25.37 11.46 -4.50
CA ARG A 260 -24.09 11.44 -5.20
C ARG A 260 -23.75 10.06 -5.75
N ILE A 261 -23.95 8.99 -4.95
CA ILE A 261 -23.71 7.62 -5.38
C ILE A 261 -24.64 7.26 -6.55
N LEU A 262 -25.95 7.56 -6.43
CA LEU A 262 -26.94 7.30 -7.50
C LEU A 262 -26.58 8.02 -8.80
N GLN A 263 -26.14 9.28 -8.72
CA GLN A 263 -25.72 10.08 -9.89
C GLN A 263 -24.43 9.54 -10.51
N LYS A 264 -23.41 9.27 -9.69
CA LYS A 264 -22.11 8.79 -10.16
C LYS A 264 -22.23 7.49 -10.95
N PHE A 265 -23.01 6.53 -10.43
CA PHE A 265 -23.16 5.22 -11.06
C PHE A 265 -24.40 5.08 -11.95
N LYS A 266 -25.17 6.16 -12.13
CA LYS A 266 -26.38 6.21 -12.97
C LYS A 266 -27.38 5.08 -12.62
N VAL A 267 -27.57 4.80 -11.33
CA VAL A 267 -28.49 3.77 -10.81
C VAL A 267 -29.68 4.41 -10.11
N ARG A 268 -30.81 3.66 -10.03
CA ARG A 268 -32.04 4.16 -9.40
C ARG A 268 -32.14 3.81 -7.92
N SER A 269 -31.40 2.79 -7.46
CA SER A 269 -31.41 2.35 -6.05
C SER A 269 -30.04 1.76 -5.65
N LEU A 270 -29.79 1.63 -4.33
CA LEU A 270 -28.55 1.10 -3.77
C LEU A 270 -28.66 -0.40 -3.41
N GLU A 271 -29.83 -1.01 -3.55
CA GLU A 271 -30.05 -2.43 -3.22
C GLU A 271 -29.15 -3.34 -4.05
N GLY A 272 -29.01 -3.05 -5.35
CA GLY A 272 -28.11 -3.79 -6.25
C GLY A 272 -26.63 -3.69 -5.92
N MET A 273 -26.25 -2.77 -5.01
CA MET A 273 -24.88 -2.63 -4.48
C MET A 273 -24.71 -3.25 -3.09
N GLY A 274 -25.80 -3.82 -2.50
CA GLY A 274 -25.80 -4.43 -1.19
C GLY A 274 -25.78 -3.48 0.00
N CYS A 275 -25.79 -2.15 -0.21
CA CYS A 275 -25.66 -1.15 0.85
C CYS A 275 -26.93 -0.35 1.13
N GLY A 276 -28.07 -0.67 0.51
CA GLY A 276 -29.30 0.11 0.65
C GLY A 276 -29.77 0.32 2.09
N HIS A 277 -29.56 -0.65 2.97
CA HIS A 277 -29.91 -0.63 4.39
C HIS A 277 -28.74 -0.18 5.31
N LEU A 278 -27.54 0.03 4.78
CA LEU A 278 -26.32 0.37 5.55
C LEU A 278 -26.09 1.88 5.52
N SER A 279 -26.81 2.63 6.36
CA SER A 279 -26.81 4.09 6.33
C SER A 279 -25.43 4.74 6.54
N LEU A 280 -24.61 4.20 7.46
CA LEU A 280 -23.28 4.75 7.74
C LEU A 280 -22.29 4.41 6.63
N ALA A 281 -22.38 3.21 6.03
CA ALA A 281 -21.60 2.82 4.86
C ALA A 281 -21.88 3.73 3.66
N VAL A 282 -23.15 4.05 3.40
CA VAL A 282 -23.57 4.98 2.35
C VAL A 282 -23.01 6.38 2.61
N ARG A 283 -23.09 6.88 3.84
CA ARG A 283 -22.53 8.18 4.24
C ARG A 283 -21.03 8.26 4.02
N ALA A 284 -20.29 7.24 4.42
CA ALA A 284 -18.84 7.13 4.19
C ALA A 284 -18.51 7.13 2.69
N ALA A 285 -19.21 6.32 1.90
CA ALA A 285 -19.00 6.22 0.44
C ALA A 285 -19.30 7.53 -0.28
N GLY A 286 -20.38 8.24 0.09
CA GLY A 286 -20.73 9.51 -0.53
C GLY A 286 -19.77 10.65 -0.19
N GLY A 287 -19.30 10.72 1.06
CA GLY A 287 -18.25 11.67 1.48
C GLY A 287 -16.90 11.42 0.78
N LEU A 288 -16.54 10.14 0.62
CA LEU A 288 -15.36 9.73 -0.13
C LEU A 288 -15.42 10.17 -1.60
N LEU A 289 -16.57 9.97 -2.26
CA LEU A 289 -16.77 10.41 -3.65
C LEU A 289 -16.61 11.91 -3.80
N GLN A 290 -17.18 12.72 -2.89
CA GLN A 290 -17.01 14.17 -2.95
C GLN A 290 -15.53 14.57 -2.84
N TYR A 291 -14.78 13.97 -1.92
CA TYR A 291 -13.37 14.28 -1.76
C TYR A 291 -12.56 13.99 -3.03
N ILE A 292 -12.87 12.87 -3.70
CA ILE A 292 -12.25 12.53 -4.98
C ILE A 292 -12.59 13.59 -6.04
N GLU A 293 -13.85 14.03 -6.13
CA GLU A 293 -14.28 15.06 -7.07
C GLU A 293 -13.57 16.40 -6.81
N GLU A 294 -13.41 16.79 -5.54
CA GLU A 294 -12.69 18.01 -5.15
C GLU A 294 -11.21 17.97 -5.49
N THR A 295 -10.55 16.83 -5.25
CA THR A 295 -9.09 16.68 -5.43
C THR A 295 -8.70 16.42 -6.87
N GLN A 296 -9.51 15.69 -7.64
CA GLN A 296 -9.24 15.37 -9.05
C GLN A 296 -9.81 16.42 -10.03
N LYS A 297 -10.64 17.36 -9.53
CA LYS A 297 -11.25 18.48 -10.30
C LYS A 297 -11.80 18.06 -11.67
N GLU A 298 -11.06 18.37 -12.74
CA GLU A 298 -11.48 18.15 -14.13
C GLU A 298 -11.28 16.70 -14.62
N LYS A 299 -10.59 15.86 -13.85
CA LYS A 299 -10.33 14.48 -14.24
C LYS A 299 -11.47 13.57 -13.78
N ALA A 300 -12.12 12.91 -14.71
CA ALA A 300 -13.11 11.90 -14.39
C ALA A 300 -12.39 10.69 -13.78
N VAL A 301 -12.63 10.38 -12.49
CA VAL A 301 -12.10 9.15 -11.90
C VAL A 301 -12.98 7.96 -12.29
N SER A 302 -12.36 6.94 -12.91
CA SER A 302 -13.03 5.72 -13.34
C SER A 302 -13.10 4.73 -12.17
N LEU A 303 -14.14 4.84 -11.33
CA LEU A 303 -14.40 3.91 -10.24
C LEU A 303 -15.27 2.73 -10.69
N GLN A 304 -15.04 1.57 -10.08
CA GLN A 304 -15.95 0.43 -10.17
C GLN A 304 -17.24 0.74 -9.41
N ARG A 305 -18.30 -0.01 -9.71
CA ARG A 305 -19.53 0.05 -8.90
C ARG A 305 -19.21 -0.27 -7.45
N LEU A 306 -19.85 0.46 -6.54
CA LEU A 306 -19.68 0.25 -5.10
C LEU A 306 -20.02 -1.21 -4.74
N HIS A 307 -19.08 -1.89 -4.11
CA HIS A 307 -19.23 -3.25 -3.63
C HIS A 307 -19.32 -3.27 -2.11
N THR A 308 -20.25 -4.05 -1.57
CA THR A 308 -20.40 -4.22 -0.12
C THR A 308 -19.86 -5.58 0.30
N TYR A 309 -19.10 -5.65 1.41
CA TYR A 309 -18.61 -6.89 1.99
C TYR A 309 -18.98 -6.97 3.47
N THR A 310 -18.95 -8.19 4.00
CA THR A 310 -19.23 -8.50 5.40
C THR A 310 -17.96 -8.99 6.07
N LEU A 311 -17.66 -8.51 7.27
CA LEU A 311 -16.44 -8.91 8.00
C LEU A 311 -16.46 -10.39 8.40
N THR A 312 -17.64 -10.97 8.59
CA THR A 312 -17.85 -12.36 8.97
C THR A 312 -17.58 -13.38 7.87
N ASP A 313 -17.28 -12.95 6.64
CA ASP A 313 -16.95 -13.85 5.51
C ASP A 313 -15.50 -14.36 5.56
N PHE A 314 -14.67 -13.76 6.40
CA PHE A 314 -13.24 -14.00 6.44
C PHE A 314 -12.75 -14.38 7.84
N LEU A 315 -11.66 -15.17 7.89
CA LEU A 315 -10.88 -15.43 9.09
C LEU A 315 -10.39 -14.12 9.70
N ILE A 316 -10.69 -13.88 10.96
CA ILE A 316 -10.29 -12.67 11.66
C ILE A 316 -8.85 -12.83 12.17
N LEU A 317 -8.01 -11.88 11.77
CA LEU A 317 -6.63 -11.74 12.22
C LEU A 317 -6.48 -10.35 12.84
N ASP A 318 -6.29 -10.28 14.14
CA ASP A 318 -6.03 -9.00 14.80
C ASP A 318 -4.65 -8.44 14.43
N TYR A 319 -4.38 -7.20 14.81
CA TYR A 319 -3.10 -6.54 14.48
C TYR A 319 -1.91 -7.28 15.07
N GLN A 320 -2.02 -7.74 16.32
CA GLN A 320 -0.95 -8.45 17.00
C GLN A 320 -0.67 -9.80 16.33
N THR A 321 -1.70 -10.53 15.96
CA THR A 321 -1.58 -11.80 15.24
C THR A 321 -0.88 -11.61 13.90
N ARG A 322 -1.29 -10.59 13.11
CA ARG A 322 -0.61 -10.31 11.83
C ARG A 322 0.85 -9.94 12.01
N ARG A 323 1.17 -9.16 13.04
CA ARG A 323 2.53 -8.78 13.40
C ARG A 323 3.33 -9.98 13.90
N ASN A 324 2.81 -10.74 14.86
CA ASN A 324 3.50 -11.87 15.49
C ASN A 324 3.76 -13.01 14.51
N LEU A 325 2.84 -13.27 13.56
CA LEU A 325 3.03 -14.25 12.49
C LEU A 325 3.87 -13.71 11.32
N GLU A 326 4.30 -12.44 11.36
CA GLU A 326 5.09 -11.79 10.31
C GLU A 326 4.50 -11.99 8.90
N ILE A 327 3.19 -11.73 8.77
CA ILE A 327 2.45 -12.07 7.55
C ILE A 327 2.93 -11.28 6.34
N THR A 328 3.06 -9.95 6.45
CA THR A 328 3.41 -9.07 5.32
C THR A 328 4.75 -8.36 5.48
N GLN A 329 5.28 -8.34 6.70
CA GLN A 329 6.55 -7.70 7.07
C GLN A 329 7.09 -8.29 8.36
N THR A 330 8.42 -8.20 8.57
CA THR A 330 9.09 -8.68 9.80
C THR A 330 8.78 -7.77 10.99
N VAL A 331 8.74 -8.35 12.20
CA VAL A 331 8.53 -7.60 13.46
C VAL A 331 9.70 -6.67 13.74
N ARG A 332 10.94 -7.14 13.50
CA ARG A 332 12.16 -6.45 13.88
C ARG A 332 12.43 -5.21 13.03
N ASP A 333 12.39 -5.37 11.71
CA ASP A 333 12.87 -4.35 10.78
C ASP A 333 11.74 -3.74 9.93
N GLY A 334 10.50 -4.27 10.03
CA GLY A 334 9.35 -3.81 9.25
C GLY A 334 9.48 -4.04 7.73
N VAL A 335 10.35 -4.97 7.31
CA VAL A 335 10.63 -5.23 5.90
C VAL A 335 9.85 -6.41 5.34
N PHE A 336 9.65 -6.40 4.03
CA PHE A 336 8.98 -7.49 3.30
C PHE A 336 9.77 -8.80 3.33
N HIS A 337 11.10 -8.71 3.16
CA HIS A 337 11.98 -9.87 3.16
C HIS A 337 11.98 -10.56 4.54
N GLY A 338 11.71 -11.87 4.57
CA GLY A 338 11.56 -12.63 5.80
C GLY A 338 10.12 -12.77 6.31
N SER A 339 9.11 -12.20 5.62
CA SER A 339 7.69 -12.38 5.93
C SER A 339 7.09 -13.63 5.27
N LEU A 340 5.88 -14.04 5.69
CA LEU A 340 5.13 -15.10 5.01
C LEU A 340 4.91 -14.73 3.54
N LEU A 341 4.46 -13.50 3.28
CA LEU A 341 4.20 -13.04 1.91
C LEU A 341 5.46 -13.14 1.04
N TRP A 342 6.64 -12.78 1.55
CA TRP A 342 7.90 -13.01 0.86
C TRP A 342 8.15 -14.48 0.56
N ALA A 343 7.81 -15.38 1.50
CA ALA A 343 8.04 -16.80 1.33
C ALA A 343 7.22 -17.40 0.17
N ILE A 344 6.00 -16.94 -0.02
CA ILE A 344 5.04 -17.53 -0.96
C ILE A 344 4.80 -16.72 -2.24
N ASP A 345 5.23 -15.44 -2.31
CA ASP A 345 5.02 -14.60 -3.50
C ASP A 345 5.93 -15.01 -4.65
N LYS A 346 5.33 -15.68 -5.63
CA LYS A 346 5.89 -16.03 -6.93
C LYS A 346 5.04 -15.47 -8.08
N THR A 347 4.22 -14.45 -7.80
CA THR A 347 3.41 -13.82 -8.83
C THR A 347 4.28 -13.12 -9.89
N SER A 348 3.85 -13.19 -11.13
CA SER A 348 4.52 -12.58 -12.29
C SER A 348 4.09 -11.13 -12.52
N THR A 349 2.84 -10.80 -12.18
CA THR A 349 2.23 -9.48 -12.43
C THR A 349 2.11 -8.65 -11.15
N ALA A 350 2.10 -7.32 -11.30
CA ALA A 350 1.88 -6.41 -10.15
C ALA A 350 0.47 -6.58 -9.55
N MET A 351 -0.56 -6.76 -10.41
CA MET A 351 -1.94 -7.01 -9.98
C MET A 351 -2.08 -8.34 -9.23
N GLY A 352 -1.38 -9.40 -9.65
CA GLY A 352 -1.28 -10.66 -8.91
C GLY A 352 -0.67 -10.47 -7.52
N GLY A 353 0.41 -9.69 -7.40
CA GLY A 353 1.04 -9.38 -6.12
C GLY A 353 0.11 -8.60 -5.16
N ARG A 354 -0.66 -7.61 -5.67
CA ARG A 354 -1.69 -6.90 -4.87
C ARG A 354 -2.80 -7.86 -4.41
N ALA A 355 -3.29 -8.69 -5.30
CA ALA A 355 -4.34 -9.66 -4.99
C ALA A 355 -3.86 -10.74 -4.00
N LEU A 356 -2.62 -11.24 -4.11
CA LEU A 356 -2.03 -12.19 -3.16
C LEU A 356 -1.95 -11.58 -1.74
N ARG A 357 -1.49 -10.32 -1.63
CA ARG A 357 -1.48 -9.61 -0.35
C ARG A 357 -2.87 -9.56 0.29
N ARG A 358 -3.91 -9.31 -0.51
CA ARG A 358 -5.30 -9.34 -0.04
C ARG A 358 -5.72 -10.73 0.42
N TRP A 359 -5.41 -11.79 -0.33
CA TRP A 359 -5.77 -13.16 0.02
C TRP A 359 -5.13 -13.62 1.35
N VAL A 360 -3.89 -13.24 1.60
CA VAL A 360 -3.20 -13.56 2.86
C VAL A 360 -3.80 -12.80 4.05
N LEU A 361 -4.27 -11.56 3.84
CA LEU A 361 -4.89 -10.74 4.89
C LEU A 361 -6.39 -11.02 5.10
N GLN A 362 -7.03 -11.72 4.16
CA GLN A 362 -8.45 -12.10 4.20
C GLN A 362 -8.63 -13.58 3.81
N PRO A 363 -8.14 -14.53 4.64
CA PRO A 363 -8.37 -15.95 4.39
C PRO A 363 -9.86 -16.28 4.48
N LEU A 364 -10.30 -17.27 3.69
CA LEU A 364 -11.70 -17.61 3.54
C LEU A 364 -12.20 -18.50 4.69
N LEU A 365 -13.49 -18.37 5.04
CA LEU A 365 -14.22 -19.33 5.88
C LEU A 365 -15.00 -20.35 5.04
N ASN A 366 -15.30 -20.03 3.78
CA ASN A 366 -16.08 -20.88 2.90
C ASN A 366 -15.22 -22.03 2.33
N ILE A 367 -15.50 -23.27 2.79
CA ILE A 367 -14.79 -24.49 2.35
C ILE A 367 -14.86 -24.69 0.83
N LYS A 368 -15.99 -24.37 0.18
CA LYS A 368 -16.13 -24.51 -1.28
C LYS A 368 -15.21 -23.56 -2.03
N GLY A 369 -15.10 -22.31 -1.56
CA GLY A 369 -14.18 -21.32 -2.12
C GLY A 369 -12.71 -21.72 -1.94
N ILE A 370 -12.36 -22.23 -0.74
CA ILE A 370 -11.02 -22.77 -0.46
C ILE A 370 -10.74 -23.98 -1.36
N GLY A 371 -11.69 -24.92 -1.46
CA GLY A 371 -11.57 -26.10 -2.33
C GLY A 371 -11.33 -25.76 -3.79
N ALA A 372 -12.05 -24.77 -4.33
CA ALA A 372 -11.84 -24.31 -5.71
C ALA A 372 -10.42 -23.80 -5.99
N ARG A 373 -9.79 -23.13 -4.99
CA ARG A 373 -8.39 -22.72 -5.08
C ARG A 373 -7.45 -23.92 -5.02
N HIS A 374 -7.67 -24.84 -4.06
CA HIS A 374 -6.89 -26.07 -3.94
C HIS A 374 -6.98 -26.95 -5.20
N ASP A 375 -8.17 -27.10 -5.81
CA ASP A 375 -8.37 -27.87 -7.04
C ASP A 375 -7.53 -27.27 -8.19
N THR A 376 -7.52 -25.94 -8.31
CA THR A 376 -6.74 -25.27 -9.36
C THR A 376 -5.23 -25.41 -9.11
N ILE A 377 -4.78 -25.27 -7.87
CA ILE A 377 -3.36 -25.50 -7.53
C ILE A 377 -2.97 -26.95 -7.82
N GLN A 378 -3.83 -27.95 -7.46
CA GLN A 378 -3.59 -29.36 -7.72
C GLN A 378 -3.37 -29.62 -9.22
N GLU A 379 -4.27 -29.10 -10.06
CA GLU A 379 -4.18 -29.25 -11.51
C GLU A 379 -2.88 -28.65 -12.06
N LEU A 380 -2.48 -27.45 -11.56
CA LEU A 380 -1.25 -26.78 -11.96
C LEU A 380 0.02 -27.46 -11.41
N VAL A 381 -0.04 -28.14 -10.28
CA VAL A 381 1.04 -28.96 -9.74
C VAL A 381 1.24 -30.23 -10.58
N GLU A 382 0.17 -30.91 -10.96
CA GLU A 382 0.19 -32.12 -11.75
C GLU A 382 0.55 -31.87 -13.22
N ASN A 383 0.11 -30.74 -13.79
CA ASN A 383 0.41 -30.36 -15.16
C ASN A 383 1.49 -29.27 -15.22
N ASN A 384 2.76 -29.69 -15.22
CA ASN A 384 3.91 -28.77 -15.27
C ASN A 384 3.95 -27.91 -16.55
N ALA A 385 3.58 -28.49 -17.71
CA ALA A 385 3.58 -27.76 -18.97
C ALA A 385 2.57 -26.60 -18.92
N LEU A 386 1.33 -26.88 -18.53
CA LEU A 386 0.30 -25.85 -18.39
C LEU A 386 0.73 -24.73 -17.43
N ARG A 387 1.33 -25.06 -16.27
CA ARG A 387 1.83 -24.06 -15.32
C ARG A 387 2.92 -23.18 -15.92
N GLN A 388 3.90 -23.78 -16.60
CA GLN A 388 5.02 -23.03 -17.23
C GLN A 388 4.52 -22.13 -18.36
N ASP A 389 3.63 -22.61 -19.23
CA ASP A 389 3.07 -21.84 -20.34
C ASP A 389 2.29 -20.63 -19.82
N LEU A 390 1.44 -20.83 -18.78
CA LEU A 390 0.72 -19.73 -18.13
C LEU A 390 1.68 -18.71 -17.52
N GLN A 391 2.71 -19.14 -16.78
CA GLN A 391 3.68 -18.23 -16.17
C GLN A 391 4.49 -17.44 -17.20
N GLN A 392 4.90 -18.09 -18.32
CA GLN A 392 5.63 -17.43 -19.38
C GLN A 392 4.78 -16.33 -20.03
N LEU A 393 3.49 -16.58 -20.25
CA LEU A 393 2.60 -15.59 -20.82
C LEU A 393 2.28 -14.47 -19.82
N LEU A 394 2.01 -14.80 -18.55
CA LEU A 394 1.72 -13.82 -17.49
C LEU A 394 2.86 -12.80 -17.29
N ARG A 395 4.13 -13.20 -17.43
CA ARG A 395 5.28 -12.29 -17.37
C ARG A 395 5.28 -11.23 -18.47
N GLN A 396 4.51 -11.42 -19.53
CA GLN A 396 4.40 -10.49 -20.65
C GLN A 396 3.16 -9.58 -20.55
N ILE A 397 2.35 -9.74 -19.51
CA ILE A 397 1.14 -8.95 -19.27
C ILE A 397 1.49 -7.80 -18.30
N TYR A 398 1.25 -6.57 -18.77
CA TYR A 398 1.42 -5.36 -17.95
C TYR A 398 0.32 -5.23 -16.89
N ASP A 399 0.39 -4.19 -16.08
CA ASP A 399 -0.61 -3.90 -15.04
C ASP A 399 -1.92 -3.35 -15.67
N ILE A 400 -2.74 -4.27 -16.17
CA ILE A 400 -4.01 -3.95 -16.85
C ILE A 400 -4.93 -3.11 -15.93
N GLU A 401 -4.96 -3.37 -14.62
CA GLU A 401 -5.80 -2.62 -13.69
C GLU A 401 -5.45 -1.14 -13.65
N ARG A 402 -4.17 -0.81 -13.46
CA ARG A 402 -3.71 0.59 -13.41
C ARG A 402 -3.73 1.27 -14.77
N LEU A 403 -3.38 0.57 -15.83
CA LEU A 403 -3.51 1.09 -17.20
C LEU A 403 -4.96 1.47 -17.52
N THR A 404 -5.91 0.61 -17.16
CA THR A 404 -7.35 0.89 -17.32
C THR A 404 -7.80 2.07 -16.46
N GLY A 405 -7.32 2.17 -15.22
CA GLY A 405 -7.60 3.30 -14.34
C GLY A 405 -7.16 4.63 -14.96
N ARG A 406 -5.94 4.70 -15.51
CA ARG A 406 -5.42 5.89 -16.20
C ARG A 406 -6.17 6.20 -17.49
N ALA A 407 -6.53 5.20 -18.28
CA ALA A 407 -7.33 5.39 -19.49
C ALA A 407 -8.70 5.98 -19.16
N GLY A 408 -9.41 5.38 -18.20
CA GLY A 408 -10.73 5.82 -17.77
C GLY A 408 -10.75 7.19 -17.06
N SER A 409 -9.62 7.62 -16.48
CA SER A 409 -9.46 8.97 -15.90
C SER A 409 -8.93 10.01 -16.88
N GLY A 410 -8.68 9.63 -18.13
CA GLY A 410 -8.14 10.52 -19.16
C GLY A 410 -6.67 10.93 -18.95
N THR A 411 -5.91 10.21 -18.11
CA THR A 411 -4.51 10.51 -17.79
C THR A 411 -3.52 9.58 -18.49
N ALA A 412 -3.99 8.50 -19.13
CA ALA A 412 -3.14 7.58 -19.87
C ALA A 412 -2.37 8.28 -21.00
N SER A 413 -1.09 7.97 -21.12
CA SER A 413 -0.25 8.33 -22.26
C SER A 413 -0.50 7.38 -23.44
N ALA A 414 0.02 7.70 -24.61
CA ALA A 414 -0.05 6.81 -25.78
C ALA A 414 0.71 5.49 -25.52
N ARG A 415 1.83 5.52 -24.79
CA ARG A 415 2.57 4.32 -24.36
C ARG A 415 1.76 3.43 -23.42
N ASP A 416 0.96 4.03 -22.53
CA ASP A 416 0.07 3.28 -21.65
C ASP A 416 -1.00 2.52 -22.43
N LEU A 417 -1.57 3.15 -23.48
CA LEU A 417 -2.57 2.49 -24.32
C LEU A 417 -1.95 1.35 -25.14
N VAL A 418 -0.75 1.54 -25.70
CA VAL A 418 -0.04 0.48 -26.42
C VAL A 418 0.27 -0.69 -25.48
N ALA A 419 0.80 -0.43 -24.27
CA ALA A 419 1.05 -1.48 -23.29
C ALA A 419 -0.24 -2.21 -22.85
N LEU A 420 -1.37 -1.50 -22.76
CA LEU A 420 -2.68 -2.10 -22.53
C LEU A 420 -3.09 -2.99 -23.71
N ALA A 421 -2.98 -2.51 -24.95
CA ALA A 421 -3.31 -3.27 -26.15
C ALA A 421 -2.46 -4.54 -26.28
N ASP A 422 -1.15 -4.46 -26.02
CA ASP A 422 -0.25 -5.61 -25.98
C ASP A 422 -0.70 -6.67 -24.98
N SER A 423 -1.19 -6.23 -23.83
CA SER A 423 -1.69 -7.13 -22.80
C SER A 423 -3.03 -7.74 -23.15
N LEU A 424 -3.97 -6.94 -23.67
CA LEU A 424 -5.30 -7.40 -24.13
C LEU A 424 -5.18 -8.38 -25.31
N GLY A 425 -4.28 -8.13 -26.25
CA GLY A 425 -4.02 -8.99 -27.40
C GLY A 425 -3.46 -10.38 -27.03
N LYS A 426 -2.93 -10.54 -25.81
CA LYS A 426 -2.46 -11.85 -25.28
C LYS A 426 -3.56 -12.64 -24.58
N LEU A 427 -4.70 -12.03 -24.25
CA LEU A 427 -5.78 -12.71 -23.54
C LEU A 427 -6.40 -13.89 -24.29
N PRO A 428 -6.58 -13.87 -25.64
CA PRO A 428 -7.04 -15.03 -26.39
C PRO A 428 -6.06 -16.22 -26.27
N THR A 429 -4.76 -15.96 -26.31
CA THR A 429 -3.74 -17.00 -26.11
C THR A 429 -3.79 -17.54 -24.67
N LEU A 430 -3.99 -16.67 -23.68
CA LEU A 430 -4.16 -17.08 -22.28
C LEU A 430 -5.39 -17.98 -22.11
N ALA A 431 -6.51 -17.63 -22.74
CA ALA A 431 -7.72 -18.44 -22.77
C ALA A 431 -7.51 -19.82 -23.42
N SER A 432 -6.77 -19.86 -24.52
CA SER A 432 -6.41 -21.12 -25.21
C SER A 432 -5.54 -22.04 -24.33
N ILE A 433 -4.54 -21.46 -23.64
CA ILE A 433 -3.72 -22.23 -22.67
C ILE A 433 -4.59 -22.72 -21.50
N ALA A 434 -5.42 -21.85 -20.92
CA ALA A 434 -6.32 -22.19 -19.82
C ALA A 434 -7.38 -23.25 -20.22
N ALA A 435 -7.72 -23.39 -21.51
CA ALA A 435 -8.64 -24.39 -22.00
C ALA A 435 -8.10 -25.84 -21.90
N GLN A 436 -6.80 -26.02 -21.64
CA GLN A 436 -6.22 -27.31 -21.33
C GLN A 436 -6.56 -27.78 -19.90
N GLY A 437 -7.06 -26.88 -19.04
CA GLY A 437 -7.44 -27.15 -17.67
C GLY A 437 -8.96 -27.16 -17.47
N SER A 438 -9.38 -27.78 -16.36
CA SER A 438 -10.80 -28.00 -16.02
C SER A 438 -11.22 -27.37 -14.69
N SER A 439 -10.28 -26.92 -13.87
CA SER A 439 -10.53 -26.31 -12.56
C SER A 439 -11.29 -24.98 -12.64
N PRO A 440 -11.98 -24.57 -11.55
CA PRO A 440 -12.89 -23.42 -11.58
C PRO A 440 -12.22 -22.10 -12.03
N TYR A 441 -11.01 -21.82 -11.57
CA TYR A 441 -10.30 -20.58 -11.92
C TYR A 441 -9.76 -20.61 -13.36
N LEU A 442 -9.33 -21.77 -13.87
CA LEU A 442 -8.93 -21.91 -15.27
C LEU A 442 -10.13 -21.77 -16.22
N LYS A 443 -11.28 -22.30 -15.84
CA LYS A 443 -12.53 -22.09 -16.59
C LYS A 443 -12.96 -20.63 -16.66
N ALA A 444 -12.75 -19.85 -15.61
CA ALA A 444 -13.03 -18.42 -15.61
C ALA A 444 -12.18 -17.66 -16.64
N LEU A 445 -10.94 -18.09 -16.88
CA LEU A 445 -10.03 -17.49 -17.86
C LEU A 445 -10.36 -17.84 -19.31
N GLN A 446 -11.11 -18.92 -19.56
CA GLN A 446 -11.48 -19.33 -20.92
C GLN A 446 -12.50 -18.37 -21.56
N ASN A 447 -13.23 -17.61 -20.75
CA ASN A 447 -14.29 -16.70 -21.21
C ASN A 447 -13.77 -15.26 -21.33
N VAL A 448 -12.92 -15.00 -22.30
CA VAL A 448 -12.45 -13.64 -22.64
C VAL A 448 -13.46 -13.00 -23.60
N PRO A 449 -14.06 -11.85 -23.22
CA PRO A 449 -14.99 -11.14 -24.12
C PRO A 449 -14.30 -10.68 -25.40
N PRO A 450 -14.88 -10.96 -26.61
CA PRO A 450 -14.25 -10.59 -27.91
C PRO A 450 -13.96 -9.10 -28.06
N ILE A 451 -14.76 -8.25 -27.44
CA ILE A 451 -14.57 -6.79 -27.45
C ILE A 451 -13.17 -6.35 -26.97
N LEU A 452 -12.51 -7.15 -26.11
CA LEU A 452 -11.15 -6.82 -25.63
C LEU A 452 -10.08 -7.00 -26.71
N GLU A 453 -10.23 -7.98 -27.59
CA GLU A 453 -9.37 -8.18 -28.75
C GLU A 453 -9.64 -7.10 -29.80
N GLU A 454 -10.90 -6.77 -30.06
CA GLU A 454 -11.29 -5.66 -30.94
C GLU A 454 -10.68 -4.33 -30.47
N LEU A 455 -10.75 -4.05 -29.16
CA LEU A 455 -10.18 -2.87 -28.55
C LEU A 455 -8.64 -2.82 -28.69
N ALA A 456 -7.96 -3.96 -28.49
CA ALA A 456 -6.52 -4.06 -28.71
C ALA A 456 -6.17 -3.75 -30.16
N ASN A 457 -6.90 -4.33 -31.12
CA ASN A 457 -6.72 -4.08 -32.54
C ASN A 457 -6.99 -2.61 -32.91
N THR A 458 -8.02 -2.00 -32.34
CA THR A 458 -8.33 -0.56 -32.55
C THR A 458 -7.17 0.32 -32.08
N ILE A 459 -6.64 0.07 -30.86
CA ILE A 459 -5.50 0.83 -30.35
C ILE A 459 -4.27 0.69 -31.26
N HIS A 460 -3.90 -0.54 -31.64
CA HIS A 460 -2.76 -0.80 -32.52
C HIS A 460 -2.96 -0.26 -33.94
N ALA A 461 -4.19 -0.24 -34.44
CA ALA A 461 -4.48 0.38 -35.75
C ALA A 461 -4.25 1.89 -35.72
N HIS A 462 -4.63 2.56 -34.62
CA HIS A 462 -4.56 4.02 -34.49
C HIS A 462 -3.18 4.53 -34.09
N LEU A 463 -2.54 3.89 -33.09
CA LEU A 463 -1.29 4.38 -32.49
C LEU A 463 -0.06 3.74 -33.13
N VAL A 464 1.04 4.48 -33.14
CA VAL A 464 2.35 3.95 -33.55
C VAL A 464 2.87 2.99 -32.46
N ASP A 465 3.78 2.05 -32.81
CA ASP A 465 4.29 1.05 -31.86
C ASP A 465 5.14 1.67 -30.76
N GLU A 466 5.90 2.72 -31.06
CA GLU A 466 6.74 3.45 -30.10
C GLU A 466 6.34 4.93 -30.04
N PRO A 467 5.25 5.28 -29.34
CA PRO A 467 4.81 6.67 -29.23
C PRO A 467 5.82 7.53 -28.47
N PRO A 468 5.91 8.84 -28.79
CA PRO A 468 6.72 9.78 -28.04
C PRO A 468 6.28 9.89 -26.57
N ILE A 469 7.18 10.40 -25.72
CA ILE A 469 6.90 10.53 -24.26
C ILE A 469 5.85 11.61 -24.02
N HIS A 470 5.94 12.73 -24.76
CA HIS A 470 5.02 13.85 -24.56
C HIS A 470 3.97 13.90 -25.66
N LEU A 471 2.71 13.93 -25.28
CA LEU A 471 1.55 13.94 -26.17
C LEU A 471 1.52 15.17 -27.13
N LYS A 472 2.21 16.25 -26.79
CA LYS A 472 2.28 17.50 -27.58
C LYS A 472 3.39 17.50 -28.63
N GLU A 473 4.21 16.46 -28.70
CA GLU A 473 5.32 16.39 -29.69
C GLU A 473 4.84 15.98 -31.09
N GLY A 474 3.61 15.42 -31.17
CA GLY A 474 3.08 14.86 -32.43
C GLY A 474 3.64 13.46 -32.73
N GLY A 475 3.22 12.84 -33.83
CA GLY A 475 3.68 11.50 -34.20
C GLY A 475 3.02 10.37 -33.42
N LEU A 476 1.83 10.59 -32.90
CA LEU A 476 1.06 9.62 -32.12
C LEU A 476 0.31 8.62 -32.99
N ILE A 477 -0.28 9.11 -34.10
CA ILE A 477 -1.25 8.39 -34.93
C ILE A 477 -0.58 7.81 -36.17
N ARG A 478 -0.93 6.58 -36.53
CA ARG A 478 -0.45 5.93 -37.76
C ARG A 478 -0.95 6.66 -39.02
N PRO A 479 -0.20 6.63 -40.11
CA PRO A 479 -0.71 7.04 -41.42
C PRO A 479 -1.91 6.17 -41.84
N GLY A 480 -2.84 6.79 -42.60
CA GLY A 480 -4.00 6.08 -43.17
C GLY A 480 -5.24 6.02 -42.25
N ILE A 481 -5.18 6.58 -41.05
CA ILE A 481 -6.29 6.58 -40.09
C ILE A 481 -7.27 7.73 -40.32
N ASN A 482 -6.74 8.91 -40.63
CA ASN A 482 -7.55 10.11 -40.86
C ASN A 482 -7.05 10.86 -42.11
N ALA A 483 -7.92 10.98 -43.12
CA ALA A 483 -7.55 11.59 -44.39
C ALA A 483 -7.10 13.05 -44.25
N LEU A 484 -7.73 13.83 -43.36
CA LEU A 484 -7.36 15.22 -43.08
C LEU A 484 -5.97 15.30 -42.45
N LEU A 485 -5.70 14.42 -41.45
CA LEU A 485 -4.39 14.35 -40.80
C LEU A 485 -3.28 14.01 -41.81
N ASP A 486 -3.51 13.07 -42.73
CA ASP A 486 -2.55 12.66 -43.72
C ASP A 486 -2.31 13.77 -44.76
N GLU A 487 -3.36 14.50 -45.20
CA GLU A 487 -3.26 15.68 -46.07
C GLU A 487 -2.44 16.79 -45.40
N MET A 488 -2.71 17.09 -44.10
CA MET A 488 -1.94 18.09 -43.36
C MET A 488 -0.45 17.68 -43.23
N ARG A 489 -0.15 16.40 -42.96
CA ARG A 489 1.23 15.88 -42.88
C ARG A 489 1.93 16.01 -44.25
N HIS A 490 1.24 15.66 -45.33
CA HIS A 490 1.79 15.77 -46.70
C HIS A 490 2.10 17.23 -47.03
N THR A 491 1.18 18.15 -46.73
CA THR A 491 1.37 19.58 -46.99
C THR A 491 2.55 20.15 -46.17
N ALA A 492 2.62 19.82 -44.86
CA ALA A 492 3.71 20.24 -44.00
C ALA A 492 5.07 19.69 -44.46
N SER A 493 5.12 18.42 -44.90
CA SER A 493 6.33 17.79 -45.45
C SER A 493 6.77 18.46 -46.76
N ALA A 494 5.83 18.73 -47.67
CA ALA A 494 6.10 19.40 -48.93
C ALA A 494 6.65 20.84 -48.70
N ASP A 495 6.08 21.58 -47.75
CA ASP A 495 6.57 22.91 -47.40
C ASP A 495 7.96 22.86 -46.76
N GLN A 496 8.24 21.88 -45.92
CA GLN A 496 9.59 21.66 -45.32
C GLN A 496 10.63 21.31 -46.40
N GLU A 497 10.28 20.42 -47.35
CA GLU A 497 11.15 20.03 -48.46
C GLU A 497 11.44 21.24 -49.36
N TRP A 498 10.42 22.07 -49.65
CA TRP A 498 10.60 23.30 -50.37
C TRP A 498 11.59 24.24 -49.71
N ILE A 499 11.48 24.48 -48.38
CA ILE A 499 12.42 25.31 -47.63
C ILE A 499 13.84 24.71 -47.66
N ALA A 500 13.97 23.37 -47.50
CA ALA A 500 15.28 22.71 -47.58
C ALA A 500 15.96 22.89 -48.92
N ASN A 501 15.18 22.91 -50.01
CA ASN A 501 15.67 23.12 -51.35
C ASN A 501 15.79 24.61 -51.77
N LEU A 502 15.26 25.54 -50.97
CA LEU A 502 15.20 26.97 -51.28
C LEU A 502 16.59 27.57 -51.44
N GLU A 503 17.58 27.19 -50.62
CA GLU A 503 18.94 27.68 -50.72
C GLU A 503 19.57 27.37 -52.11
N ALA A 504 19.41 26.14 -52.59
CA ALA A 504 19.93 25.71 -53.90
C ALA A 504 19.20 26.40 -55.07
N THR A 505 17.88 26.52 -54.96
CA THR A 505 17.02 27.18 -55.93
C THR A 505 17.33 28.65 -56.05
N GLU A 506 17.43 29.35 -54.95
CA GLU A 506 17.70 30.79 -54.88
C GLU A 506 19.14 31.12 -55.28
N ARG A 507 20.15 30.30 -54.96
CA ARG A 507 21.50 30.45 -55.46
C ARG A 507 21.53 30.35 -56.99
N LYS A 508 20.78 29.40 -57.56
CA LYS A 508 20.69 29.22 -59.04
C LYS A 508 19.92 30.35 -59.71
N ARG A 509 18.83 30.83 -59.09
CA ARG A 509 17.99 31.92 -59.60
C ARG A 509 18.72 33.28 -59.60
N THR A 510 19.39 33.62 -58.46
CA THR A 510 20.02 34.93 -58.24
C THR A 510 21.47 35.00 -58.66
N GLY A 511 22.16 33.87 -58.84
CA GLY A 511 23.60 33.82 -59.13
C GLY A 511 24.48 34.13 -57.88
N ILE A 512 23.90 34.32 -56.73
CA ILE A 512 24.61 34.66 -55.46
C ILE A 512 25.11 33.40 -54.81
N SER A 513 26.38 33.04 -54.98
CA SER A 513 26.96 31.78 -54.51
C SER A 513 27.02 31.60 -52.99
N ASN A 514 27.05 32.66 -52.24
CA ASN A 514 27.17 32.71 -50.78
C ASN A 514 25.84 32.95 -50.07
N LEU A 515 24.69 32.87 -50.78
CA LEU A 515 23.36 32.89 -50.19
C LEU A 515 23.17 31.67 -49.29
N LYS A 516 22.63 31.88 -48.10
CA LYS A 516 22.26 30.82 -47.13
C LYS A 516 20.85 31.01 -46.66
N VAL A 517 20.13 29.90 -46.46
CA VAL A 517 18.84 29.91 -45.75
C VAL A 517 19.05 29.48 -44.32
N GLY A 518 18.49 30.22 -43.39
CA GLY A 518 18.61 29.96 -41.94
C GLY A 518 17.31 30.20 -41.23
N TYR A 519 17.24 29.70 -39.98
CA TYR A 519 16.09 29.90 -39.06
C TYR A 519 16.54 30.55 -37.76
N ASN A 520 15.74 31.49 -37.24
CA ASN A 520 15.94 32.12 -35.96
C ASN A 520 14.61 32.23 -35.21
N LYS A 521 14.57 31.83 -33.92
CA LYS A 521 13.36 31.86 -33.11
C LYS A 521 12.64 33.21 -33.04
N ALA A 522 13.40 34.34 -33.12
CA ALA A 522 12.85 35.69 -33.05
C ALA A 522 12.32 36.23 -34.39
N PHE A 523 12.90 35.79 -35.52
CA PHE A 523 12.62 36.34 -36.86
C PHE A 523 12.14 35.28 -37.86
N GLY A 524 12.07 34.02 -37.48
CA GLY A 524 11.69 32.89 -38.36
C GLY A 524 12.74 32.54 -39.43
N TYR A 525 12.28 32.01 -40.55
CA TYR A 525 13.15 31.70 -41.71
C TYR A 525 13.64 32.95 -42.41
N TYR A 526 14.89 32.95 -42.86
CA TYR A 526 15.51 34.08 -43.56
C TYR A 526 16.51 33.60 -44.58
N ILE A 527 16.72 34.42 -45.60
CA ILE A 527 17.79 34.29 -46.59
C ILE A 527 18.89 35.28 -46.20
N SER A 528 20.08 34.75 -45.90
CA SER A 528 21.26 35.56 -45.55
C SER A 528 22.17 35.79 -46.71
N ILE A 529 22.53 37.02 -46.97
CA ILE A 529 23.45 37.46 -48.05
C ILE A 529 24.52 38.33 -47.47
N THR A 530 25.77 38.11 -47.81
CA THR A 530 26.90 38.97 -47.38
C THR A 530 26.80 40.37 -47.95
N LYS A 531 27.23 41.37 -47.22
CA LYS A 531 27.18 42.80 -47.62
C LYS A 531 27.84 43.10 -48.97
N SER A 532 28.87 42.32 -49.37
CA SER A 532 29.55 42.44 -50.64
C SER A 532 28.69 42.10 -51.88
N LYS A 533 27.51 41.50 -51.70
CA LYS A 533 26.60 41.05 -52.75
C LYS A 533 25.20 41.66 -52.66
N VAL A 534 25.00 42.65 -51.82
CA VAL A 534 23.68 43.31 -51.61
C VAL A 534 23.18 43.98 -52.90
N ASP A 535 24.03 44.48 -53.75
CA ASP A 535 23.63 45.08 -55.04
C ASP A 535 23.06 44.08 -56.06
N GLN A 536 23.20 42.76 -55.79
CA GLN A 536 22.69 41.66 -56.60
C GLN A 536 21.37 41.09 -56.11
N VAL A 537 20.84 41.64 -55.00
CA VAL A 537 19.61 41.16 -54.39
C VAL A 537 18.42 41.51 -55.26
N PRO A 538 17.56 40.54 -55.56
CA PRO A 538 16.35 40.79 -56.37
C PRO A 538 15.35 41.71 -55.66
N ASN A 539 14.52 42.42 -56.44
CA ASN A 539 13.51 43.34 -55.90
C ASN A 539 12.39 42.70 -55.10
N ASP A 540 12.19 41.39 -55.26
CA ASP A 540 11.19 40.58 -54.56
C ASP A 540 11.65 40.16 -53.13
N TYR A 541 12.87 40.49 -52.74
CA TYR A 541 13.40 40.26 -51.41
C TYR A 541 13.04 41.43 -50.46
N THR A 542 12.34 41.10 -49.40
CA THR A 542 12.06 42.05 -48.33
C THR A 542 13.10 41.95 -47.22
N ARG A 543 13.80 43.04 -46.88
CA ARG A 543 14.82 43.06 -45.85
C ARG A 543 14.21 42.94 -44.44
N LYS A 544 14.64 41.91 -43.68
CA LYS A 544 14.21 41.67 -42.29
C LYS A 544 15.19 42.26 -41.26
N GLN A 545 16.51 42.11 -41.50
CA GLN A 545 17.53 42.53 -40.52
C GLN A 545 18.90 42.81 -41.22
N THR A 546 19.58 43.80 -40.72
CA THR A 546 20.95 44.14 -41.10
C THR A 546 21.91 43.77 -39.96
N LEU A 547 22.90 42.93 -40.19
CA LEU A 547 23.98 42.57 -39.32
C LEU A 547 25.31 43.17 -39.78
N THR A 548 26.38 43.02 -38.99
CA THR A 548 27.71 43.60 -39.26
C THR A 548 28.27 43.12 -40.63
N ASN A 549 28.12 41.84 -40.96
CA ASN A 549 28.74 41.23 -42.19
C ASN A 549 27.73 40.70 -43.19
N GLU A 550 26.45 40.62 -42.87
CA GLU A 550 25.39 40.07 -43.68
C GLU A 550 24.09 40.87 -43.54
N GLU A 551 23.22 40.74 -44.55
CA GLU A 551 21.83 41.18 -44.46
C GLU A 551 20.89 39.98 -44.62
N ARG A 552 19.78 40.03 -43.89
CA ARG A 552 18.75 38.98 -43.85
C ARG A 552 17.50 39.44 -44.54
N TYR A 553 17.03 38.58 -45.45
CA TYR A 553 15.87 38.87 -46.27
C TYR A 553 14.81 37.76 -46.14
N SER A 554 13.61 38.09 -46.59
CA SER A 554 12.53 37.12 -46.79
C SER A 554 11.87 37.40 -48.15
N THR A 555 11.29 36.37 -48.75
CA THR A 555 10.37 36.51 -49.86
C THR A 555 8.92 36.34 -49.38
N GLU A 556 7.95 36.83 -50.14
CA GLU A 556 6.53 36.65 -49.79
C GLU A 556 6.16 35.16 -49.72
N GLU A 557 6.64 34.36 -50.66
CA GLU A 557 6.41 32.90 -50.66
C GLU A 557 7.05 32.20 -49.44
N LEU A 558 8.28 32.59 -49.05
CA LEU A 558 8.92 32.05 -47.84
C LEU A 558 8.10 32.39 -46.59
N LYS A 559 7.57 33.59 -46.51
CA LYS A 559 6.77 34.06 -45.39
C LYS A 559 5.41 33.35 -45.30
N GLU A 560 4.73 33.18 -46.41
CA GLU A 560 3.48 32.43 -46.50
C GLU A 560 3.67 30.97 -46.09
N ARG A 561 4.72 30.31 -46.57
CA ARG A 561 5.02 28.91 -46.18
C ARG A 561 5.46 28.78 -44.75
N GLU A 562 6.23 29.76 -44.24
CA GLU A 562 6.59 29.81 -42.82
C GLU A 562 5.37 29.87 -41.93
N VAL A 563 4.40 30.75 -42.20
CA VAL A 563 3.16 30.85 -41.43
C VAL A 563 2.38 29.53 -41.49
N ARG A 564 2.28 28.92 -42.68
CA ARG A 564 1.61 27.62 -42.85
C ARG A 564 2.29 26.51 -42.08
N ILE A 565 3.63 26.42 -42.09
CA ILE A 565 4.36 25.38 -41.31
C ILE A 565 4.14 25.54 -39.79
N LEU A 566 4.16 26.79 -39.28
CA LEU A 566 3.98 27.04 -37.86
C LEU A 566 2.54 26.73 -37.37
N THR A 567 1.54 27.22 -38.11
CA THR A 567 0.12 26.91 -37.84
C THR A 567 -0.22 25.44 -38.05
N ALA A 568 0.22 24.85 -39.20
CA ALA A 568 -0.05 23.46 -39.50
C ALA A 568 0.54 22.50 -38.47
N ARG A 569 1.67 22.83 -37.84
CA ARG A 569 2.27 21.99 -36.79
C ARG A 569 1.41 21.96 -35.52
N GLU A 570 0.87 23.11 -35.12
CA GLU A 570 -0.01 23.21 -33.94
C GLU A 570 -1.34 22.50 -34.22
N ASP A 571 -1.97 22.75 -35.38
CA ASP A 571 -3.21 22.13 -35.79
C ASP A 571 -3.07 20.60 -35.97
N LEU A 572 -1.94 20.13 -36.51
CA LEU A 572 -1.61 18.72 -36.68
C LEU A 572 -1.47 18.02 -35.31
N ASN A 573 -0.72 18.62 -34.40
CA ASN A 573 -0.56 18.07 -33.06
C ASN A 573 -1.88 18.04 -32.28
N GLN A 574 -2.74 19.07 -32.45
CA GLN A 574 -4.05 19.10 -31.83
C GLN A 574 -4.98 18.01 -32.41
N LEU A 575 -5.01 17.83 -33.73
CA LEU A 575 -5.82 16.78 -34.36
C LEU A 575 -5.36 15.38 -33.97
N GLU A 576 -4.03 15.14 -33.93
CA GLU A 576 -3.48 13.87 -33.39
C GLU A 576 -3.90 13.62 -31.95
N TYR A 577 -3.85 14.66 -31.10
CA TYR A 577 -4.28 14.57 -29.72
C TYR A 577 -5.78 14.27 -29.61
N ASP A 578 -6.61 14.88 -30.44
CA ASP A 578 -8.07 14.65 -30.42
C ASP A 578 -8.42 13.21 -30.83
N ILE A 579 -7.77 12.67 -31.85
CA ILE A 579 -7.92 11.25 -32.24
C ILE A 579 -7.45 10.34 -31.13
N PHE A 580 -6.27 10.61 -30.54
CA PHE A 580 -5.78 9.87 -29.38
C PHE A 580 -6.75 9.91 -28.19
N ALA A 581 -7.30 11.09 -27.87
CA ALA A 581 -8.25 11.26 -26.79
C ALA A 581 -9.55 10.47 -27.01
N GLN A 582 -9.99 10.35 -28.26
CA GLN A 582 -11.14 9.53 -28.64
C GLN A 582 -10.87 8.04 -28.37
N VAL A 583 -9.74 7.51 -28.83
CA VAL A 583 -9.32 6.11 -28.58
C VAL A 583 -9.21 5.85 -27.07
N ARG A 584 -8.62 6.79 -26.32
CA ARG A 584 -8.51 6.68 -24.85
C ARG A 584 -9.88 6.66 -24.18
N SER A 585 -10.85 7.46 -24.65
CA SER A 585 -12.22 7.48 -24.13
C SER A 585 -12.94 6.15 -24.37
N GLU A 586 -12.79 5.55 -25.54
CA GLU A 586 -13.33 4.24 -25.88
C GLU A 586 -12.83 3.14 -24.94
N VAL A 587 -11.53 3.14 -24.61
CA VAL A 587 -10.96 2.26 -23.59
C VAL A 587 -11.63 2.48 -22.24
N GLY A 588 -11.86 3.75 -21.84
CA GLY A 588 -12.55 4.11 -20.61
C GLY A 588 -13.98 3.59 -20.50
N GLU A 589 -14.72 3.54 -21.63
CA GLU A 589 -16.08 2.99 -21.68
C GLU A 589 -16.12 1.49 -21.39
N HIS A 590 -15.06 0.76 -21.76
CA HIS A 590 -14.92 -0.68 -21.54
C HIS A 590 -14.19 -1.04 -20.25
N ALA A 591 -13.89 -0.07 -19.37
CA ALA A 591 -13.09 -0.27 -18.16
C ALA A 591 -13.65 -1.36 -17.22
N GLU A 592 -14.97 -1.50 -17.09
CA GLU A 592 -15.59 -2.54 -16.25
C GLU A 592 -15.28 -3.95 -16.76
N VAL A 593 -15.37 -4.16 -18.07
CA VAL A 593 -15.08 -5.45 -18.72
C VAL A 593 -13.60 -5.81 -18.57
N ILE A 594 -12.71 -4.84 -18.82
CA ILE A 594 -11.26 -5.01 -18.69
C ILE A 594 -10.90 -5.40 -17.24
N ARG A 595 -11.45 -4.70 -16.24
CA ARG A 595 -11.19 -4.99 -14.81
C ARG A 595 -11.72 -6.35 -14.36
N ASN A 596 -12.81 -6.84 -14.93
CA ASN A 596 -13.34 -8.17 -14.61
C ASN A 596 -12.36 -9.26 -15.08
N VAL A 597 -11.81 -9.11 -16.28
CA VAL A 597 -10.80 -10.05 -16.81
C VAL A 597 -9.49 -9.91 -16.06
N SER A 598 -9.05 -8.69 -15.73
CA SER A 598 -7.79 -8.48 -14.98
C SER A 598 -7.83 -9.16 -13.59
N ARG A 599 -8.99 -9.18 -12.91
CA ARG A 599 -9.18 -9.93 -11.66
C ARG A 599 -9.02 -11.45 -11.85
N ALA A 600 -9.55 -12.00 -12.92
CA ALA A 600 -9.36 -13.41 -13.25
C ALA A 600 -7.90 -13.74 -13.56
N VAL A 601 -7.21 -12.86 -14.31
CA VAL A 601 -5.77 -12.97 -14.60
C VAL A 601 -4.94 -12.89 -13.33
N ALA A 602 -5.24 -11.95 -12.43
CA ALA A 602 -4.55 -11.82 -11.13
C ALA A 602 -4.74 -13.07 -10.25
N ALA A 603 -5.96 -13.62 -10.20
CA ALA A 603 -6.23 -14.86 -9.46
C ALA A 603 -5.46 -16.06 -10.04
N ALA A 604 -5.39 -16.19 -11.36
CA ALA A 604 -4.61 -17.24 -12.00
C ALA A 604 -3.10 -17.08 -11.75
N ASP A 605 -2.59 -15.87 -11.77
CA ASP A 605 -1.19 -15.57 -11.47
C ASP A 605 -0.83 -15.99 -10.02
N ILE A 606 -1.72 -15.70 -9.05
CA ILE A 606 -1.56 -16.17 -7.67
C ILE A 606 -1.49 -17.70 -7.62
N LEU A 607 -2.46 -18.38 -8.25
CA LEU A 607 -2.57 -19.84 -8.18
C LEU A 607 -1.40 -20.53 -8.89
N CYS A 608 -0.91 -19.97 -10.00
CA CYS A 608 0.33 -20.42 -10.65
C CYS A 608 1.54 -20.23 -9.73
N GLY A 609 1.66 -19.08 -9.07
CA GLY A 609 2.74 -18.81 -8.13
C GLY A 609 2.72 -19.74 -6.92
N LEU A 610 1.54 -20.00 -6.32
CA LEU A 610 1.37 -20.93 -5.21
C LEU A 610 1.63 -22.39 -5.62
N ALA A 611 1.24 -22.79 -6.83
CA ALA A 611 1.56 -24.11 -7.39
C ALA A 611 3.08 -24.28 -7.59
N GLU A 612 3.77 -23.23 -8.05
CA GLU A 612 5.23 -23.24 -8.16
C GLU A 612 5.89 -23.42 -6.78
N VAL A 613 5.46 -22.66 -5.77
CA VAL A 613 5.93 -22.81 -4.39
C VAL A 613 5.68 -24.24 -3.90
N ALA A 614 4.51 -24.80 -4.14
CA ALA A 614 4.15 -26.14 -3.71
C ALA A 614 5.05 -27.22 -4.31
N VAL A 615 5.40 -27.08 -5.60
CA VAL A 615 6.32 -28.03 -6.27
C VAL A 615 7.75 -27.90 -5.76
N TYR A 616 8.28 -26.67 -5.65
CA TYR A 616 9.67 -26.46 -5.23
C TYR A 616 9.93 -26.73 -3.76
N GLN A 617 8.94 -26.54 -2.89
CA GLN A 617 9.05 -26.72 -1.44
C GLN A 617 8.37 -28.01 -0.95
N ASN A 618 7.86 -28.86 -1.84
CA ASN A 618 7.14 -30.09 -1.51
C ASN A 618 5.95 -29.88 -0.56
N TYR A 619 5.17 -28.82 -0.76
CA TYR A 619 3.97 -28.55 0.04
C TYR A 619 2.85 -29.53 -0.34
N CYS A 620 2.08 -29.96 0.65
CA CYS A 620 0.94 -30.86 0.43
C CYS A 620 -0.38 -30.10 0.32
N ARG A 621 -1.33 -30.71 -0.37
CA ARG A 621 -2.73 -30.26 -0.38
C ARG A 621 -3.37 -30.57 0.99
N PRO A 622 -3.85 -29.56 1.75
CA PRO A 622 -4.56 -29.79 2.99
C PRO A 622 -6.01 -30.23 2.71
N THR A 623 -6.55 -31.12 3.57
CA THR A 623 -7.97 -31.43 3.60
C THR A 623 -8.67 -30.45 4.54
N MET A 624 -9.63 -29.68 4.03
CA MET A 624 -10.44 -28.76 4.84
C MET A 624 -11.72 -29.46 5.30
N THR A 625 -12.06 -29.30 6.59
CA THR A 625 -13.22 -29.93 7.21
C THR A 625 -14.07 -28.93 7.99
N GLU A 626 -15.34 -29.26 8.24
CA GLU A 626 -16.21 -28.49 9.15
C GLU A 626 -15.97 -28.85 10.62
N SER A 627 -15.16 -29.89 10.87
CA SER A 627 -14.77 -30.33 12.22
C SER A 627 -13.84 -29.34 12.91
N ARG A 628 -13.59 -29.59 14.19
CA ARG A 628 -12.61 -28.80 14.99
C ARG A 628 -11.18 -29.33 14.87
N GLU A 629 -10.96 -30.37 14.04
CA GLU A 629 -9.68 -31.02 13.92
C GLU A 629 -8.56 -30.09 13.39
N ILE A 630 -7.41 -30.09 14.04
CA ILE A 630 -6.13 -29.65 13.50
C ILE A 630 -5.19 -30.83 13.56
N LYS A 631 -4.87 -31.41 12.41
CA LYS A 631 -3.92 -32.51 12.25
C LYS A 631 -2.90 -32.09 11.21
N ILE A 632 -1.68 -31.87 11.67
CA ILE A 632 -0.53 -31.54 10.84
C ILE A 632 0.51 -32.63 11.07
N ILE A 633 0.99 -33.27 10.02
CA ILE A 633 2.02 -34.29 10.07
C ILE A 633 3.29 -33.74 9.44
N GLU A 634 4.39 -33.75 10.19
CA GLU A 634 5.71 -33.27 9.74
C GLU A 634 5.60 -31.86 9.12
N GLY A 635 5.00 -30.92 9.85
CA GLY A 635 4.86 -29.52 9.41
C GLY A 635 6.18 -28.76 9.50
N CYS A 636 6.37 -27.80 8.60
CA CYS A 636 7.51 -26.88 8.56
C CYS A 636 7.07 -25.43 8.70
N HIS A 637 7.98 -24.58 9.18
CA HIS A 637 7.75 -23.12 9.19
C HIS A 637 8.13 -22.55 7.82
N PRO A 638 7.20 -22.00 7.02
CA PRO A 638 7.45 -21.68 5.60
C PRO A 638 8.58 -20.67 5.38
N VAL A 639 8.78 -19.73 6.30
CA VAL A 639 9.83 -18.69 6.19
C VAL A 639 11.17 -19.25 6.64
N VAL A 640 11.22 -19.97 7.77
CA VAL A 640 12.46 -20.50 8.32
C VAL A 640 13.00 -21.61 7.42
N GLU A 641 12.15 -22.51 6.94
CA GLU A 641 12.52 -23.56 5.98
C GLU A 641 13.14 -22.97 4.70
N LYS A 642 12.52 -21.94 4.12
CA LYS A 642 13.06 -21.25 2.95
C LYS A 642 14.39 -20.54 3.20
N SER A 643 14.65 -20.12 4.44
CA SER A 643 15.88 -19.39 4.82
C SER A 643 17.04 -20.33 5.16
N LEU A 644 16.76 -21.60 5.45
CA LEU A 644 17.76 -22.62 5.77
C LEU A 644 18.16 -23.42 4.51
N PRO A 645 19.35 -24.03 4.51
CA PRO A 645 19.69 -25.00 3.49
C PRO A 645 18.70 -26.18 3.49
N PRO A 646 18.39 -26.79 2.34
CA PRO A 646 17.46 -27.91 2.25
C PRO A 646 17.81 -29.05 3.23
N GLY A 647 16.81 -29.55 3.98
CA GLY A 647 16.97 -30.63 4.94
C GLY A 647 17.48 -30.24 6.33
N PHE A 648 17.76 -28.96 6.59
CA PHE A 648 18.20 -28.52 7.91
C PHE A 648 17.05 -28.16 8.87
N PHE A 649 15.84 -27.92 8.35
CA PHE A 649 14.66 -27.71 9.20
C PHE A 649 14.17 -29.05 9.78
N VAL A 650 13.84 -29.06 11.06
CA VAL A 650 13.26 -30.25 11.72
C VAL A 650 11.73 -30.15 11.71
N PRO A 651 11.03 -31.00 10.95
CA PRO A 651 9.57 -30.96 10.86
C PRO A 651 8.91 -31.40 12.17
N ASN A 652 7.76 -30.78 12.51
CA ASN A 652 7.03 -31.12 13.72
C ASN A 652 5.53 -31.34 13.44
N SER A 653 4.94 -32.32 14.09
CA SER A 653 3.50 -32.62 14.00
C SER A 653 2.70 -31.89 15.06
N ALA A 654 1.41 -31.58 14.75
CA ALA A 654 0.47 -30.97 15.69
C ALA A 654 -0.89 -31.65 15.61
N PHE A 655 -1.49 -31.92 16.79
CA PHE A 655 -2.80 -32.57 16.91
C PHE A 655 -3.63 -31.84 17.96
N LEU A 656 -4.71 -31.15 17.52
CA LEU A 656 -5.62 -30.38 18.36
C LEU A 656 -7.07 -30.59 17.94
N GLY A 657 -8.01 -30.21 18.81
CA GLY A 657 -9.43 -30.24 18.56
C GLY A 657 -10.06 -31.56 18.95
N ARG A 658 -10.70 -31.58 20.13
CA ARG A 658 -11.41 -32.73 20.68
C ARG A 658 -12.74 -32.91 19.97
N GLU A 659 -13.01 -34.13 19.49
CA GLU A 659 -14.28 -34.61 19.01
C GLU A 659 -14.63 -35.93 19.72
N GLU A 660 -15.91 -36.28 19.77
CA GLU A 660 -16.39 -37.48 20.48
C GLU A 660 -15.69 -38.79 20.04
N SER A 661 -15.24 -38.84 18.79
CA SER A 661 -14.56 -40.01 18.18
C SER A 661 -13.04 -39.99 18.30
N LEU A 662 -12.43 -38.84 18.68
CA LEU A 662 -10.98 -38.65 18.65
C LEU A 662 -10.48 -38.11 20.00
N ASN A 663 -9.69 -38.90 20.70
CA ASN A 663 -9.09 -38.49 21.98
C ASN A 663 -7.89 -37.55 21.76
N ARG A 664 -8.19 -36.30 21.30
CA ARG A 664 -7.20 -35.23 21.10
C ARG A 664 -7.38 -34.11 22.11
N PRO A 665 -6.32 -33.38 22.48
CA PRO A 665 -6.45 -32.25 23.38
C PRO A 665 -7.06 -31.02 22.66
N ASP A 666 -7.81 -30.18 23.43
CA ASP A 666 -8.11 -28.81 23.03
C ASP A 666 -6.94 -27.89 23.35
N LEU A 667 -6.21 -28.20 24.44
CA LEU A 667 -5.07 -27.42 24.90
C LEU A 667 -3.81 -28.26 25.02
N ILE A 668 -2.73 -27.81 24.38
CA ILE A 668 -1.36 -28.36 24.53
C ILE A 668 -0.55 -27.41 25.41
N ILE A 669 -0.03 -27.92 26.53
CA ILE A 669 1.03 -27.27 27.31
C ILE A 669 2.37 -27.66 26.72
N LEU A 670 3.08 -26.69 26.14
CA LEU A 670 4.38 -26.91 25.50
C LEU A 670 5.50 -26.38 26.38
N THR A 671 6.30 -27.29 26.96
CA THR A 671 7.45 -26.96 27.77
C THR A 671 8.78 -27.17 27.03
N GLY A 672 9.84 -26.55 27.48
CA GLY A 672 11.17 -26.68 26.91
C GLY A 672 12.06 -25.46 27.13
N PRO A 673 13.37 -25.57 26.92
CA PRO A 673 14.32 -24.48 27.16
C PRO A 673 14.12 -23.28 26.22
N ASN A 674 14.74 -22.15 26.55
CA ASN A 674 14.86 -21.01 25.64
C ASN A 674 15.70 -21.41 24.44
N ALA A 675 15.41 -20.82 23.26
CA ALA A 675 16.03 -21.14 21.99
C ALA A 675 15.80 -22.57 21.48
N SER A 676 14.93 -23.38 22.09
CA SER A 676 14.63 -24.73 21.62
C SER A 676 13.69 -24.77 20.39
N GLY A 677 13.05 -23.66 20.04
CA GLY A 677 12.15 -23.53 18.90
C GLY A 677 10.66 -23.51 19.23
N LYS A 678 10.24 -23.32 20.51
CA LYS A 678 8.83 -23.23 20.92
C LYS A 678 8.05 -22.21 20.11
N SER A 679 8.53 -20.96 20.05
CA SER A 679 7.86 -19.87 19.34
C SER A 679 7.82 -20.10 17.81
N CYS A 680 8.81 -20.79 17.24
CA CYS A 680 8.82 -21.21 15.83
C CYS A 680 7.72 -22.25 15.58
N TYR A 681 7.55 -23.22 16.47
CA TYR A 681 6.49 -24.23 16.38
C TYR A 681 5.08 -23.62 16.50
N LEU A 682 4.87 -22.69 17.43
CA LEU A 682 3.60 -21.94 17.53
C LEU A 682 3.25 -21.23 16.21
N ARG A 683 4.20 -20.44 15.71
CA ARG A 683 4.02 -19.71 14.45
C ARG A 683 3.80 -20.65 13.27
N GLN A 684 4.51 -21.78 13.20
CA GLN A 684 4.33 -22.81 12.18
C GLN A 684 2.87 -23.29 12.09
N VAL A 685 2.25 -23.62 13.22
CA VAL A 685 0.86 -24.10 13.26
C VAL A 685 -0.09 -23.00 12.80
N GLY A 686 0.08 -21.77 13.29
CA GLY A 686 -0.73 -20.63 12.87
C GLY A 686 -0.61 -20.30 11.38
N LEU A 687 0.61 -20.32 10.83
CA LEU A 687 0.86 -20.06 9.42
C LEU A 687 0.31 -21.16 8.51
N ILE A 688 0.41 -22.44 8.89
CA ILE A 688 -0.16 -23.57 8.15
C ILE A 688 -1.69 -23.43 8.09
N GLN A 689 -2.35 -23.10 9.20
CA GLN A 689 -3.80 -22.88 9.24
C GLN A 689 -4.21 -21.69 8.35
N LEU A 690 -3.49 -20.58 8.42
CA LEU A 690 -3.73 -19.39 7.60
C LEU A 690 -3.56 -19.71 6.11
N MET A 691 -2.46 -20.38 5.72
CA MET A 691 -2.18 -20.76 4.34
C MET A 691 -3.28 -21.69 3.78
N ALA A 692 -3.73 -22.67 4.57
CA ALA A 692 -4.81 -23.55 4.16
C ALA A 692 -6.11 -22.77 3.88
N GLN A 693 -6.51 -21.85 4.77
CA GLN A 693 -7.74 -21.07 4.62
C GLN A 693 -7.63 -19.97 3.56
N MET A 694 -6.45 -19.48 3.23
CA MET A 694 -6.30 -18.62 2.04
C MET A 694 -6.39 -19.40 0.72
N GLY A 695 -6.41 -20.73 0.77
CA GLY A 695 -6.51 -21.64 -0.38
C GLY A 695 -5.16 -22.02 -0.98
N SER A 696 -4.07 -22.01 -0.20
CA SER A 696 -2.74 -22.49 -0.58
C SER A 696 -2.50 -23.94 -0.13
N PHE A 697 -1.58 -24.63 -0.79
CA PHE A 697 -0.94 -25.82 -0.23
C PHE A 697 -0.03 -25.39 0.94
N VAL A 698 0.24 -26.34 1.84
CA VAL A 698 0.87 -26.08 3.13
C VAL A 698 2.19 -26.85 3.30
N PRO A 699 3.16 -26.28 4.04
CA PRO A 699 4.43 -26.90 4.33
C PRO A 699 4.27 -28.04 5.35
N ALA A 700 3.78 -29.18 4.90
CA ALA A 700 3.61 -30.38 5.72
C ALA A 700 3.61 -31.63 4.83
N LYS A 701 3.86 -32.79 5.42
CA LYS A 701 3.71 -34.08 4.72
C LYS A 701 2.23 -34.41 4.46
N ALA A 702 1.35 -34.10 5.43
CA ALA A 702 -0.08 -34.17 5.31
C ALA A 702 -0.75 -33.24 6.32
N ALA A 703 -1.91 -32.68 5.95
CA ALA A 703 -2.70 -31.84 6.84
C ALA A 703 -4.19 -32.09 6.67
N SER A 704 -4.94 -32.17 7.80
CA SER A 704 -6.39 -32.16 7.86
C SER A 704 -6.80 -31.08 8.86
N LEU A 705 -7.51 -30.05 8.38
CA LEU A 705 -7.69 -28.81 9.10
C LEU A 705 -9.15 -28.38 9.11
N GLY A 706 -9.71 -28.26 10.32
CA GLY A 706 -11.01 -27.63 10.52
C GLY A 706 -10.94 -26.12 10.38
N ILE A 707 -12.01 -25.52 9.88
CA ILE A 707 -12.09 -24.05 9.75
C ILE A 707 -11.87 -23.37 11.09
N CYS A 708 -11.03 -22.34 11.10
CA CYS A 708 -10.87 -21.39 12.20
C CYS A 708 -11.61 -20.09 11.85
N ASP A 709 -12.36 -19.57 12.83
CA ASP A 709 -12.99 -18.25 12.73
C ASP A 709 -12.01 -17.13 13.03
N ARG A 710 -11.07 -17.37 13.97
CA ARG A 710 -10.03 -16.45 14.41
C ARG A 710 -8.72 -17.17 14.73
N ILE A 711 -7.62 -16.50 14.48
CA ILE A 711 -6.31 -16.90 14.99
C ILE A 711 -5.82 -15.80 15.93
N PHE A 712 -5.51 -16.17 17.16
CA PHE A 712 -4.91 -15.28 18.15
C PHE A 712 -3.49 -15.71 18.43
N THR A 713 -2.59 -14.73 18.52
CA THR A 713 -1.21 -15.00 18.93
C THR A 713 -0.77 -14.01 20.01
N ARG A 714 -0.12 -14.56 21.02
CA ARG A 714 0.64 -13.80 22.01
C ARG A 714 2.05 -14.35 22.02
N VAL A 715 2.99 -13.71 21.32
CA VAL A 715 4.36 -14.18 21.12
C VAL A 715 5.34 -13.02 21.36
N GLY A 716 6.20 -13.17 22.36
CA GLY A 716 7.26 -12.21 22.70
C GLY A 716 6.75 -10.94 23.39
N ALA A 717 7.62 -10.31 24.19
CA ALA A 717 7.40 -8.97 24.74
C ALA A 717 8.10 -7.95 23.84
N VAL A 718 7.36 -6.99 23.30
CA VAL A 718 7.92 -5.80 22.67
C VAL A 718 7.61 -4.64 23.59
N ASP A 719 8.64 -3.97 24.09
CA ASP A 719 8.48 -2.73 24.86
C ASP A 719 7.89 -1.64 23.94
N ASP A 720 6.67 -1.23 24.22
CA ASP A 720 6.08 -0.06 23.58
C ASP A 720 6.38 1.19 24.42
N LEU A 721 7.60 1.69 24.27
CA LEU A 721 8.05 2.91 24.94
C LEU A 721 7.23 4.15 24.51
N ALA A 722 6.52 4.08 23.39
CA ALA A 722 5.77 5.21 22.85
C ALA A 722 4.45 5.45 23.61
N THR A 723 3.83 4.38 24.13
CA THR A 723 2.57 4.46 24.90
C THR A 723 2.77 4.61 26.40
N GLY A 724 4.00 4.42 26.89
CA GLY A 724 4.32 4.47 28.35
C GLY A 724 3.67 3.35 29.19
N GLN A 725 3.10 2.33 28.54
CA GLN A 725 2.54 1.16 29.22
C GLN A 725 3.64 0.16 29.58
N SER A 726 3.53 -0.46 30.75
CA SER A 726 4.45 -1.54 31.11
C SER A 726 4.20 -2.76 30.22
N THR A 727 5.26 -3.52 29.90
CA THR A 727 5.17 -4.78 29.13
C THR A 727 4.14 -5.74 29.71
N PHE A 728 3.99 -5.77 31.04
CA PHE A 728 2.99 -6.58 31.71
C PHE A 728 1.54 -6.13 31.42
N MET A 729 1.26 -4.81 31.40
CA MET A 729 -0.08 -4.31 31.07
C MET A 729 -0.45 -4.58 29.61
N VAL A 730 0.51 -4.44 28.69
CA VAL A 730 0.29 -4.82 27.28
C VAL A 730 -0.04 -6.31 27.18
N GLU A 731 0.71 -7.16 27.88
CA GLU A 731 0.46 -8.61 27.94
C GLU A 731 -0.94 -8.94 28.50
N MET A 732 -1.37 -8.27 29.57
CA MET A 732 -2.69 -8.48 30.16
C MET A 732 -3.81 -8.01 29.23
N ASN A 733 -3.65 -6.88 28.53
CA ASN A 733 -4.62 -6.39 27.57
C ASN A 733 -4.78 -7.35 26.38
N GLU A 734 -3.67 -7.87 25.84
CA GLU A 734 -3.69 -8.88 24.77
C GLU A 734 -4.36 -10.18 25.23
N THR A 735 -4.05 -10.65 26.43
CA THR A 735 -4.66 -11.85 27.03
C THR A 735 -6.16 -11.64 27.28
N ALA A 736 -6.58 -10.49 27.79
CA ALA A 736 -7.98 -10.14 27.98
C ALA A 736 -8.74 -10.12 26.65
N ASN A 737 -8.15 -9.54 25.60
CA ASN A 737 -8.73 -9.57 24.24
C ASN A 737 -8.96 -11.02 23.76
N ILE A 738 -7.98 -11.90 23.94
CA ILE A 738 -8.11 -13.32 23.58
C ILE A 738 -9.26 -13.98 24.34
N LEU A 739 -9.29 -13.84 25.69
CA LEU A 739 -10.29 -14.49 26.52
C LEU A 739 -11.73 -14.00 26.26
N ASN A 740 -11.90 -12.73 25.90
CA ASN A 740 -13.21 -12.15 25.61
C ASN A 740 -13.75 -12.50 24.22
N HIS A 741 -12.88 -12.81 23.24
CA HIS A 741 -13.30 -12.96 21.85
C HIS A 741 -13.03 -14.35 21.25
N ALA A 742 -12.29 -15.22 21.93
CA ALA A 742 -12.04 -16.56 21.45
C ALA A 742 -13.31 -17.41 21.53
N THR A 743 -13.48 -18.26 20.52
CA THR A 743 -14.58 -19.23 20.40
C THR A 743 -14.02 -20.66 20.40
N PRO A 744 -14.86 -21.68 20.51
CA PRO A 744 -14.41 -23.08 20.34
C PRO A 744 -13.74 -23.35 18.97
N GLN A 745 -14.05 -22.54 17.94
CA GLN A 745 -13.46 -22.64 16.62
C GLN A 745 -12.21 -21.78 16.42
N SER A 746 -11.79 -21.03 17.44
CA SER A 746 -10.57 -20.22 17.36
C SER A 746 -9.31 -21.07 17.57
N LEU A 747 -8.20 -20.61 16.97
CA LEU A 747 -6.85 -21.10 17.25
C LEU A 747 -6.12 -20.06 18.11
N VAL A 748 -5.67 -20.48 19.29
CA VAL A 748 -4.98 -19.60 20.26
C VAL A 748 -3.54 -20.08 20.44
N LEU A 749 -2.58 -19.19 20.22
CA LEU A 749 -1.14 -19.46 20.29
C LEU A 749 -0.51 -18.53 21.33
N LEU A 750 -0.19 -19.06 22.48
CA LEU A 750 0.33 -18.30 23.64
C LEU A 750 1.79 -18.66 23.90
N ASP A 751 2.65 -17.68 24.02
CA ASP A 751 4.05 -17.83 24.36
C ASP A 751 4.39 -17.03 25.61
N GLU A 752 4.63 -17.75 26.70
CA GLU A 752 5.20 -17.24 27.94
C GLU A 752 4.38 -16.15 28.66
N ILE A 753 3.14 -16.43 29.00
CA ILE A 753 2.29 -15.52 29.80
C ILE A 753 2.78 -15.48 31.27
N GLY A 754 2.76 -14.28 31.89
CA GLY A 754 3.09 -14.05 33.30
C GLY A 754 4.56 -13.68 33.55
N ARG A 755 5.34 -13.31 32.53
CA ARG A 755 6.78 -12.95 32.70
C ARG A 755 7.01 -11.58 33.34
N GLY A 756 6.09 -10.64 33.17
CA GLY A 756 6.27 -9.23 33.59
C GLY A 756 6.00 -8.93 35.09
N THR A 757 5.75 -9.93 35.92
CA THR A 757 5.38 -9.77 37.34
C THR A 757 6.14 -10.77 38.25
N ALA A 758 5.81 -10.78 39.55
CA ALA A 758 6.37 -11.74 40.48
C ALA A 758 6.04 -13.18 40.09
N THR A 759 6.96 -14.13 40.32
CA THR A 759 6.88 -15.51 39.80
C THR A 759 5.55 -16.20 40.15
N PHE A 760 5.07 -16.03 41.38
CA PHE A 760 3.82 -16.66 41.84
C PHE A 760 2.57 -16.01 41.23
N ASP A 761 2.56 -14.69 41.06
CA ASP A 761 1.46 -13.98 40.41
C ASP A 761 1.40 -14.40 38.92
N GLY A 762 2.56 -14.43 38.27
CA GLY A 762 2.65 -14.86 36.87
C GLY A 762 2.20 -16.31 36.63
N LEU A 763 2.60 -17.23 37.54
CA LEU A 763 2.15 -18.62 37.49
C LEU A 763 0.65 -18.74 37.74
N SER A 764 0.09 -18.02 38.70
CA SER A 764 -1.33 -18.05 39.02
C SER A 764 -2.18 -17.55 37.86
N ILE A 765 -1.77 -16.47 37.19
CA ILE A 765 -2.43 -15.93 36.01
C ILE A 765 -2.34 -16.94 34.87
N ALA A 766 -1.13 -17.45 34.57
CA ALA A 766 -0.91 -18.41 33.48
C ALA A 766 -1.76 -19.68 33.66
N TRP A 767 -1.84 -20.19 34.89
CA TRP A 767 -2.68 -21.32 35.26
C TRP A 767 -4.15 -21.06 34.98
N SER A 768 -4.68 -19.94 35.55
CA SER A 768 -6.11 -19.58 35.41
C SER A 768 -6.48 -19.33 33.91
N VAL A 769 -5.59 -18.70 33.12
CA VAL A 769 -5.81 -18.49 31.68
C VAL A 769 -5.87 -19.83 30.94
N ALA A 770 -4.93 -20.75 31.23
CA ALA A 770 -4.91 -22.07 30.57
C ALA A 770 -6.15 -22.89 30.94
N GLU A 771 -6.54 -22.88 32.21
CA GLU A 771 -7.73 -23.57 32.70
C GLU A 771 -9.00 -23.01 32.07
N TYR A 772 -9.16 -21.68 32.03
CA TYR A 772 -10.31 -21.01 31.41
C TYR A 772 -10.43 -21.29 29.90
N LEU A 773 -9.31 -21.27 29.16
CA LEU A 773 -9.28 -21.64 27.74
C LEU A 773 -9.69 -23.09 27.50
N ALA A 774 -9.28 -24.02 28.40
CA ALA A 774 -9.57 -25.44 28.26
C ALA A 774 -10.99 -25.81 28.71
N SER A 775 -11.49 -25.24 29.81
CA SER A 775 -12.77 -25.65 30.41
C SER A 775 -13.96 -24.84 29.89
N GLU A 776 -13.83 -23.50 29.83
CA GLU A 776 -14.95 -22.62 29.49
C GLU A 776 -15.02 -22.35 27.98
N ILE A 777 -13.94 -21.82 27.37
CA ILE A 777 -13.92 -21.46 25.95
C ILE A 777 -13.76 -22.71 25.06
N ARG A 778 -12.93 -23.67 25.47
CA ARG A 778 -12.57 -24.87 24.72
C ARG A 778 -11.93 -24.56 23.36
N ALA A 779 -11.20 -23.43 23.25
CA ALA A 779 -10.49 -23.09 22.04
C ALA A 779 -9.32 -24.03 21.79
N ARG A 780 -8.99 -24.24 20.50
CA ARG A 780 -7.79 -25.00 20.10
C ARG A 780 -6.55 -24.18 20.48
N THR A 781 -5.83 -24.61 21.51
CA THR A 781 -4.80 -23.79 22.14
C THR A 781 -3.45 -24.50 22.19
N ILE A 782 -2.37 -23.80 21.86
CA ILE A 782 -0.99 -24.19 22.19
C ILE A 782 -0.42 -23.13 23.13
N PHE A 783 -0.09 -23.56 24.33
CA PHE A 783 0.43 -22.70 25.39
C PHE A 783 1.90 -23.08 25.67
N ALA A 784 2.84 -22.31 25.13
CA ALA A 784 4.25 -22.48 25.42
C ALA A 784 4.59 -21.75 26.73
N THR A 785 5.30 -22.42 27.64
CA THR A 785 5.58 -21.87 28.96
C THR A 785 6.90 -22.36 29.52
N HIS A 786 7.44 -21.61 30.47
CA HIS A 786 8.54 -22.06 31.35
C HIS A 786 8.05 -22.57 32.72
N TYR A 787 6.77 -22.35 33.02
CA TYR A 787 6.18 -22.86 34.24
C TYR A 787 5.91 -24.36 34.09
N HIS A 788 6.79 -25.20 34.68
CA HIS A 788 6.64 -26.67 34.63
C HIS A 788 5.41 -27.13 35.42
N GLU A 789 4.97 -26.31 36.37
CA GLU A 789 3.79 -26.54 37.20
C GLU A 789 2.51 -26.67 36.34
N LEU A 790 2.42 -25.99 35.20
CA LEU A 790 1.28 -26.09 34.29
C LEU A 790 1.09 -27.51 33.74
N ASN A 791 2.14 -28.34 33.74
CA ASN A 791 2.01 -29.75 33.33
C ASN A 791 0.99 -30.53 34.17
N GLU A 792 0.71 -30.09 35.37
CA GLU A 792 -0.30 -30.74 36.25
C GLU A 792 -1.73 -30.58 35.73
N LEU A 793 -2.02 -29.56 34.88
CA LEU A 793 -3.33 -29.37 34.26
C LEU A 793 -3.76 -30.59 33.43
N ALA A 794 -2.84 -31.27 32.76
CA ALA A 794 -3.13 -32.47 32.01
C ALA A 794 -3.57 -33.67 32.90
N SER A 795 -3.26 -33.64 34.22
CA SER A 795 -3.75 -34.65 35.17
C SER A 795 -5.16 -34.30 35.73
N ILE A 796 -5.61 -33.08 35.54
CA ILE A 796 -6.87 -32.53 36.08
C ILE A 796 -7.94 -32.43 35.00
N LEU A 797 -7.54 -32.06 33.76
CA LEU A 797 -8.44 -31.83 32.63
C LEU A 797 -8.16 -32.81 31.50
N ASP A 798 -9.15 -33.58 31.08
CA ASP A 798 -9.05 -34.63 30.05
C ASP A 798 -8.73 -34.10 28.64
N ASN A 799 -8.99 -32.81 28.40
CA ASN A 799 -8.76 -32.16 27.12
C ASN A 799 -7.44 -31.36 27.05
N VAL A 800 -6.57 -31.55 28.06
CA VAL A 800 -5.23 -30.95 28.12
C VAL A 800 -4.17 -32.03 27.94
N ALA A 801 -3.15 -31.76 27.14
CA ALA A 801 -2.00 -32.65 26.95
C ALA A 801 -0.68 -31.90 27.08
N ASN A 802 0.33 -32.60 27.66
CA ASN A 802 1.67 -32.05 27.79
C ASN A 802 2.54 -32.47 26.59
N TYR A 803 3.30 -31.50 26.07
CA TYR A 803 4.32 -31.70 25.04
C TYR A 803 5.60 -31.00 25.45
N GLN A 804 6.72 -31.49 24.97
CA GLN A 804 8.03 -30.90 25.22
C GLN A 804 8.85 -30.79 23.95
N VAL A 805 9.74 -29.79 23.90
CA VAL A 805 10.79 -29.75 22.90
C VAL A 805 12.00 -30.51 23.40
N THR A 806 12.42 -31.53 22.66
CA THR A 806 13.44 -32.47 23.11
C THR A 806 14.85 -31.87 23.03
N VAL A 807 15.65 -32.22 24.05
CA VAL A 807 17.03 -31.80 24.20
C VAL A 807 17.87 -33.04 24.44
N LYS A 808 19.03 -33.13 23.80
CA LYS A 808 20.01 -34.19 24.05
C LYS A 808 21.15 -33.64 24.93
N GLU A 809 21.24 -34.14 26.16
CA GLU A 809 22.34 -33.81 27.04
C GLU A 809 23.57 -34.67 26.67
N LEU A 810 24.67 -34.05 26.31
CA LEU A 810 25.97 -34.65 26.15
C LEU A 810 26.87 -34.21 27.33
N PRO A 811 27.95 -34.90 27.66
CA PRO A 811 28.81 -34.60 28.82
C PRO A 811 29.26 -33.12 28.86
N ASP A 812 29.57 -32.54 27.69
CA ASP A 812 30.14 -31.20 27.59
C ASP A 812 29.22 -30.17 26.89
N GLN A 813 28.07 -30.61 26.35
CA GLN A 813 27.18 -29.71 25.62
C GLN A 813 25.74 -30.20 25.61
N ILE A 814 24.80 -29.24 25.40
CA ILE A 814 23.40 -29.51 25.12
C ILE A 814 23.16 -29.30 23.64
N VAL A 815 22.52 -30.27 23.01
CA VAL A 815 22.07 -30.21 21.63
C VAL A 815 20.55 -30.07 21.60
N PHE A 816 20.05 -28.95 21.07
CA PHE A 816 18.65 -28.78 20.82
C PHE A 816 18.23 -29.58 19.58
N LEU A 817 17.35 -30.56 19.77
CA LEU A 817 16.88 -31.40 18.66
C LEU A 817 15.77 -30.75 17.87
N HIS A 818 15.15 -29.65 18.38
CA HIS A 818 14.04 -28.92 17.80
C HIS A 818 12.82 -29.81 17.48
N GLN A 819 12.68 -30.93 18.17
CA GLN A 819 11.64 -31.92 17.96
C GLN A 819 10.63 -31.87 19.10
N VAL A 820 9.35 -31.69 18.75
CA VAL A 820 8.21 -31.66 19.69
C VAL A 820 7.68 -33.08 19.87
N GLN A 821 7.58 -33.51 21.14
CA GLN A 821 7.11 -34.87 21.49
C GLN A 821 6.11 -34.79 22.67
N PRO A 822 5.18 -35.75 22.79
CA PRO A 822 4.33 -35.86 23.98
C PRO A 822 5.17 -36.06 25.25
N GLY A 823 4.72 -35.45 26.34
CA GLY A 823 5.36 -35.48 27.66
C GLY A 823 5.70 -34.06 28.14
N GLY A 824 5.88 -33.92 29.45
CA GLY A 824 6.30 -32.67 30.08
C GLY A 824 7.81 -32.65 30.33
N ALA A 825 8.47 -31.50 30.15
CA ALA A 825 9.85 -31.34 30.56
C ALA A 825 9.90 -31.10 32.09
N ASP A 826 10.71 -31.92 32.78
CA ASP A 826 10.87 -31.82 34.25
C ASP A 826 12.07 -30.97 34.65
N LYS A 827 12.90 -30.53 33.73
CA LYS A 827 14.14 -29.79 33.97
C LYS A 827 14.16 -28.43 33.26
N SER A 828 14.66 -27.42 33.96
CA SER A 828 15.00 -26.14 33.33
C SER A 828 16.47 -26.15 32.83
N TYR A 829 16.71 -25.56 31.65
CA TYR A 829 18.02 -25.49 31.02
C TYR A 829 18.61 -24.07 30.98
N GLY A 830 18.08 -23.13 31.76
CA GLY A 830 18.49 -21.72 31.75
C GLY A 830 19.97 -21.54 32.12
N ILE A 831 20.48 -22.30 33.09
CA ILE A 831 21.90 -22.26 33.53
C ILE A 831 22.81 -22.75 32.39
N GLU A 832 22.41 -23.78 31.68
CA GLU A 832 23.17 -24.31 30.53
C GLU A 832 23.13 -23.36 29.33
N ALA A 833 22.03 -22.68 29.08
CA ALA A 833 21.95 -21.61 28.09
C ALA A 833 22.92 -20.46 28.44
N GLY A 834 23.00 -20.08 29.72
CA GLY A 834 23.98 -19.12 30.23
C GLY A 834 25.42 -19.56 30.00
N ARG A 835 25.72 -20.85 30.19
CA ARG A 835 27.03 -21.43 29.90
C ARG A 835 27.38 -21.35 28.40
N LEU A 836 26.43 -21.68 27.52
CA LEU A 836 26.61 -21.59 26.07
C LEU A 836 26.75 -20.11 25.59
N ALA A 837 26.12 -19.18 26.28
CA ALA A 837 26.28 -17.75 26.05
C ALA A 837 27.62 -17.17 26.52
N GLY A 838 28.49 -17.99 27.20
CA GLY A 838 29.79 -17.58 27.64
C GLY A 838 29.84 -16.94 29.03
N LEU A 839 28.86 -17.18 29.90
CA LEU A 839 28.96 -16.74 31.32
C LEU A 839 30.15 -17.42 32.01
N PRO A 840 30.86 -16.70 32.93
CA PRO A 840 31.99 -17.24 33.64
C PRO A 840 31.68 -18.55 34.36
N PRO A 841 32.59 -19.58 34.35
CA PRO A 841 32.33 -20.89 34.99
C PRO A 841 31.94 -20.77 36.49
N SER A 842 32.56 -19.85 37.20
CA SER A 842 32.26 -19.58 38.62
C SER A 842 30.83 -19.14 38.87
N VAL A 843 30.25 -18.35 37.93
CA VAL A 843 28.84 -17.90 37.96
C VAL A 843 27.91 -19.07 37.70
N ILE A 844 28.24 -19.92 36.73
CA ILE A 844 27.48 -21.12 36.38
C ILE A 844 27.47 -22.14 37.54
N ASP A 845 28.62 -22.42 38.17
CA ASP A 845 28.68 -23.35 39.30
C ASP A 845 27.91 -22.82 40.51
N ARG A 846 27.98 -21.52 40.77
CA ARG A 846 27.19 -20.91 41.82
C ARG A 846 25.68 -20.96 41.52
N ALA A 847 25.26 -20.70 40.31
CA ALA A 847 23.86 -20.80 39.87
C ALA A 847 23.31 -22.22 40.09
N ARG A 848 24.08 -23.27 39.76
CA ARG A 848 23.72 -24.69 40.02
C ARG A 848 23.54 -24.99 41.50
N GLN A 849 24.41 -24.43 42.35
CA GLN A 849 24.29 -24.60 43.80
C GLN A 849 23.02 -23.94 44.38
N VAL A 850 22.75 -22.69 43.94
CA VAL A 850 21.55 -21.93 44.35
C VAL A 850 20.29 -22.65 43.88
N MET A 851 20.25 -23.12 42.62
CA MET A 851 19.09 -23.85 42.08
C MET A 851 18.79 -25.12 42.92
N LYS A 852 19.80 -25.92 43.30
CA LYS A 852 19.64 -27.10 44.15
C LYS A 852 19.05 -26.74 45.52
N GLN A 853 19.36 -25.56 46.06
CA GLN A 853 18.80 -25.11 47.32
C GLN A 853 17.33 -24.71 47.20
N ILE A 854 16.99 -24.00 46.10
CA ILE A 854 15.62 -23.58 45.80
C ILE A 854 14.70 -24.79 45.59
N GLU A 855 15.17 -25.78 44.74
CA GLU A 855 14.40 -27.01 44.46
C GLU A 855 14.09 -27.83 45.72
N LYS A 856 14.99 -27.84 46.74
CA LYS A 856 14.76 -28.53 48.00
C LYS A 856 13.63 -27.90 48.86
N HIS A 857 13.35 -26.62 48.68
CA HIS A 857 12.34 -25.87 49.45
C HIS A 857 11.02 -25.66 48.67
N SER A 858 10.96 -25.95 47.36
CA SER A 858 9.77 -25.76 46.56
C SER A 858 8.88 -27.01 46.55
N LYS A 859 7.86 -26.99 47.43
CA LYS A 859 6.79 -28.02 47.49
C LYS A 859 5.52 -27.60 46.76
N ILE A 860 5.59 -26.61 45.84
CA ILE A 860 4.42 -25.92 45.24
C ILE A 860 3.56 -26.89 44.39
N ALA A 861 4.18 -27.74 43.57
CA ALA A 861 3.47 -28.70 42.71
C ALA A 861 2.66 -29.73 43.53
N ILE A 862 3.15 -30.09 44.73
CA ILE A 862 2.44 -31.04 45.63
C ILE A 862 1.23 -30.38 46.28
N GLY A 863 1.28 -29.07 46.56
CA GLY A 863 0.17 -28.31 47.17
C GLY A 863 -1.00 -28.12 46.19
N LEU A 864 -0.74 -27.87 44.95
CA LEU A 864 -1.75 -27.66 43.91
C LEU A 864 -2.58 -28.93 43.61
N ARG A 865 -1.97 -30.15 43.67
CA ARG A 865 -2.69 -31.44 43.60
C ARG A 865 -3.78 -31.65 44.67
N LYS A 866 -3.63 -31.02 45.82
CA LYS A 866 -4.57 -31.18 46.94
C LYS A 866 -5.75 -30.23 46.88
N GLY A 867 -5.65 -29.12 46.16
CA GLY A 867 -6.69 -28.06 46.12
C GLY A 867 -7.83 -28.31 45.11
N VAL A 868 -7.58 -29.08 44.05
CA VAL A 868 -8.57 -29.25 42.94
C VAL A 868 -9.22 -30.64 43.01
N LYS A 869 -9.98 -30.90 44.05
CA LYS A 869 -10.97 -31.98 44.03
C LYS A 869 -12.35 -31.39 43.79
N LYS A 870 -12.85 -31.65 42.55
CA LYS A 870 -14.26 -31.62 42.12
C LYS A 870 -15.15 -30.61 42.90
N ASN A 871 -15.27 -29.39 42.42
CA ASN A 871 -16.52 -28.63 42.61
C ASN A 871 -16.64 -27.63 41.45
N GLY A 872 -17.72 -27.82 40.67
CA GLY A 872 -18.18 -26.74 39.81
C GLY A 872 -18.37 -25.46 40.63
N TYR A 873 -18.16 -24.35 40.00
CA TYR A 873 -18.29 -23.01 40.58
C TYR A 873 -19.58 -22.90 41.36
N LYS A 874 -19.47 -23.01 42.70
CA LYS A 874 -20.40 -22.45 43.66
C LYS A 874 -19.67 -21.32 44.32
N GLU A 875 -20.27 -20.13 44.26
CA GLU A 875 -19.87 -19.00 45.08
C GLU A 875 -19.66 -19.50 46.53
N SER A 876 -18.43 -19.48 47.00
CA SER A 876 -18.08 -19.61 48.41
C SER A 876 -17.30 -18.41 48.85
N GLU A 877 -17.91 -17.69 49.78
CA GLU A 877 -17.30 -16.66 50.60
C GLU A 877 -15.89 -17.03 51.07
N GLY A 878 -15.03 -16.03 51.07
CA GLY A 878 -13.61 -16.08 51.39
C GLY A 878 -13.19 -17.04 52.48
N GLN A 879 -12.44 -18.05 52.11
CA GLN A 879 -11.43 -18.62 52.99
C GLN A 879 -10.05 -18.33 52.38
N GLN A 880 -9.38 -17.41 53.05
CA GLN A 880 -7.97 -17.11 52.80
C GLN A 880 -7.17 -18.38 53.09
N LEU A 881 -6.60 -18.99 52.06
CA LEU A 881 -5.63 -20.07 52.19
C LEU A 881 -4.34 -19.50 52.77
N ASP A 882 -4.10 -19.81 54.05
CA ASP A 882 -2.84 -19.49 54.73
C ASP A 882 -1.75 -20.43 54.21
N ILE A 883 -0.89 -19.94 53.29
CA ILE A 883 0.20 -20.72 52.66
C ILE A 883 1.46 -20.74 53.55
N PHE A 884 1.42 -20.15 54.76
CA PHE A 884 2.59 -19.91 55.62
C PHE A 884 2.53 -20.58 56.99
N GLU A 885 1.74 -21.61 57.20
CA GLU A 885 1.88 -22.43 58.43
C GLU A 885 2.68 -23.73 58.15
N ASP A 886 3.92 -23.74 58.72
CA ASP A 886 4.95 -24.76 58.98
C ASP A 886 5.65 -25.43 57.79
#